data_0c6695cc772e82314c9dcbba599f205c
#
_entry.id   0c6695cc772e82314c9dcbba599f205c
#
_cell.length_a   1.000
_cell.length_b   1.000
_cell.length_c   1.000
_cell.angle_alpha   90.00
_cell.angle_beta   90.00
_cell.angle_gamma   90.00
#
_symmetry.space_group_name_H-M   'P 1'
#
loop_
_entity.id
_entity.type
_entity.pdbx_description
1 polymer ?
#
loop_
_entity_poly.entity_id
_entity_poly.type
_entity_poly.pdbx_seq_one_letter_code
_entity_poly.pdbx_strand_id
1 'polypeptide(L)'
;NGHLISHAAEDSTAHEEELAIPSDSLLAFNRATLSLQPLDYLFGSKITIKDFSIENPRFYGFVNKNGRANWDIYESETDSTETDADKKPLPPIDLQKVRIYGGHFTYDDRQADLFTEMQGFFVRLDGSLAGGANTLDLEMGCSSLLFSNPTYTLKNDLSLHLKSRLVLAEHYNSTTLKDAELKVNNLPFTADGTIRHFPENRHTRIDMDMGLKISDMNDLLKFIPDAYFQNRDKIQAEGSILMEGSIHGFLGDSIVPNANLCCKIENGSYHIKDIKQGIDTLEMDLDIHLNGPFPDSSFVSLEQLTMKGLNTSLDMQAKVTNLFKNPAVRAGMKGKVDFTRLGQEFLNPDTLLVEGVMDADLSTTFTVNDLVESRFGKIHSSGKLNIDKLKAFSQSLGMDIFISDAYLTIDTTHQKSLYIESQNLMRMTMGIDSLNIKYKDEISTNISKLEMLAQTSPVIDTTAVIPMTGQLAFNHLRTRTADSVWIVAGRSELKGGIKPSTSDKLTPTAAAVISIDTLKYISMPLRTGLSLTGSSFTIEALPYRDARRLQMANRQRRTLTDEQRVHLTEKRKKMAGKTAVGDSSKTEGQFLRKWEARGSISFKQMRGFSRMFPLPIWMEPTTMRFNTNDITLTDARLHLGKSNFTLNGEISQIRKAMLRGGKLKGNFNLNSDYIDCNQLMQAVNNGMQYGENTDLLMLSDENIAQLNTESLQDSIAQTETDTTSQLFVLPAFLDVALHTNAKRIDFKDLELENVVGEIVLRDQSINLSKLNIQSNMGNGNLTMVYRAKNGQEATAGLDLDMEDVKVEKLIALFPSIDTLVPMLRSFEGVLDCQVTATCKMDSTMSLIMPSINSSCYLHGDNMVLLDGETFTEISKTLMFKNKKRNMIDSISVDLAIKDNKIEVFPFLVEMDRYKVAVGGTHNLDMTFNYHLSVLKSPVPFKLGIDITGNLDDFKYKITKCKYKDIFKPAKQAELDSTRKNIRKDIRDAVRKQIEEAAPELGKDLALVKAADVWEP
;
A
#
# COMPACT_ATOMS: atom_id res chain seq x y z
N ASN A 1 9.94 -64.26 15.71
CA ASN A 1 9.31 -62.97 15.41
C ASN A 1 9.17 -62.19 16.70
N GLY A 2 9.70 -60.99 16.73
CA GLY A 2 9.62 -60.05 17.86
C GLY A 2 9.05 -58.73 17.40
N HIS A 3 8.23 -58.14 18.26
CA HIS A 3 7.65 -56.79 18.05
C HIS A 3 7.91 -55.95 19.29
N LEU A 4 8.35 -54.72 19.13
CA LEU A 4 8.35 -53.66 20.13
C LEU A 4 7.21 -52.68 19.78
N ILE A 5 6.25 -52.57 20.68
CA ILE A 5 5.03 -51.76 20.47
C ILE A 5 5.16 -50.49 21.33
N SER A 6 4.77 -49.38 20.79
CA SER A 6 4.73 -48.08 21.48
C SER A 6 3.42 -47.99 22.29
N HIS A 7 3.49 -47.59 23.55
CA HIS A 7 2.32 -47.24 24.37
C HIS A 7 1.67 -45.89 24.00
N ALA A 8 2.29 -45.14 23.10
CA ALA A 8 1.76 -43.82 22.69
C ALA A 8 0.48 -43.92 21.85
N ALA A 9 0.06 -45.13 21.45
CA ALA A 9 -1.17 -45.39 20.64
C ALA A 9 -2.48 -45.34 21.45
N GLU A 10 -2.42 -45.28 22.78
CA GLU A 10 -3.65 -45.37 23.62
C GLU A 10 -4.34 -44.01 23.88
N ASP A 11 -3.82 -42.90 23.35
CA ASP A 11 -4.44 -41.59 23.55
C ASP A 11 -5.62 -41.39 22.55
N SER A 12 -6.75 -42.05 22.85
CA SER A 12 -7.95 -42.02 22.02
C SER A 12 -8.74 -40.70 22.05
N THR A 13 -8.16 -39.63 22.54
CA THR A 13 -8.81 -38.31 22.66
C THR A 13 -8.46 -37.34 21.54
N ALA A 14 -7.55 -37.68 20.62
CA ALA A 14 -7.22 -36.83 19.47
C ALA A 14 -8.28 -37.00 18.37
N HIS A 15 -9.23 -36.09 18.31
CA HIS A 15 -10.26 -36.05 17.25
C HIS A 15 -9.75 -35.61 15.87
N GLU A 16 -8.45 -35.43 15.68
CA GLU A 16 -7.84 -35.05 14.41
C GLU A 16 -6.97 -36.21 13.91
N GLU A 17 -7.29 -36.80 12.76
CA GLU A 17 -6.53 -37.87 12.08
C GLU A 17 -5.03 -37.52 11.86
N GLU A 18 -4.68 -36.23 11.77
CA GLU A 18 -3.30 -35.77 11.59
C GLU A 18 -2.40 -35.89 12.85
N LEU A 19 -2.97 -36.06 14.03
CA LEU A 19 -2.26 -36.20 15.30
C LEU A 19 -2.13 -37.67 15.74
N ALA A 20 -2.86 -38.58 15.10
CA ALA A 20 -2.81 -40.00 15.40
C ALA A 20 -1.48 -40.62 14.93
N ILE A 21 -0.92 -41.53 15.72
CA ILE A 21 0.26 -42.30 15.34
C ILE A 21 -0.20 -43.39 14.36
N PRO A 22 0.35 -43.44 13.12
CA PRO A 22 -0.13 -44.37 12.09
C PRO A 22 0.14 -45.85 12.38
N SER A 23 1.07 -46.14 13.30
CA SER A 23 1.46 -47.50 13.66
C SER A 23 2.01 -47.55 15.08
N ASP A 24 1.56 -48.52 15.86
CA ASP A 24 2.04 -48.85 17.21
C ASP A 24 3.32 -49.68 17.17
N SER A 25 3.68 -50.22 16.01
CA SER A 25 4.85 -51.09 15.89
C SER A 25 6.12 -50.25 15.65
N LEU A 26 6.90 -49.99 16.69
CA LEU A 26 8.18 -49.28 16.60
C LEU A 26 9.26 -50.15 15.93
N LEU A 27 9.32 -51.43 16.29
CA LEU A 27 10.30 -52.36 15.76
C LEU A 27 9.70 -53.75 15.63
N ALA A 28 9.80 -54.34 14.43
CA ALA A 28 9.46 -55.72 14.17
C ALA A 28 10.65 -56.44 13.51
N PHE A 29 10.85 -57.71 13.73
CA PHE A 29 11.93 -58.48 13.12
C PHE A 29 11.58 -59.95 12.96
N ASN A 30 12.21 -60.59 12.00
CA ASN A 30 11.98 -62.03 11.74
C ASN A 30 12.71 -62.90 12.74
N ARG A 31 13.98 -62.63 12.99
CA ARG A 31 14.81 -63.38 13.92
C ARG A 31 15.80 -62.50 14.59
N ALA A 32 15.96 -62.61 15.88
CA ALA A 32 17.10 -62.05 16.62
C ALA A 32 17.90 -63.22 17.25
N THR A 33 19.20 -63.17 17.08
CA THR A 33 20.11 -64.20 17.62
C THR A 33 21.13 -63.53 18.51
N LEU A 34 21.30 -64.01 19.70
CA LEU A 34 22.28 -63.55 20.68
C LEU A 34 23.16 -64.72 21.11
N SER A 35 24.47 -64.58 20.82
CA SER A 35 25.46 -65.59 21.24
C SER A 35 26.30 -65.05 22.40
N LEU A 36 26.13 -65.60 23.55
CA LEU A 36 26.80 -65.24 24.79
C LEU A 36 27.99 -66.20 25.12
N GLN A 37 29.01 -65.72 25.81
CA GLN A 37 30.07 -66.44 26.39
C GLN A 37 29.95 -66.46 27.92
N PRO A 38 29.25 -67.42 28.51
CA PRO A 38 28.91 -67.36 29.93
C PRO A 38 30.12 -67.53 30.86
N LEU A 39 31.23 -68.09 30.39
CA LEU A 39 32.45 -68.27 31.20
C LEU A 39 33.12 -66.96 31.53
N ASP A 40 33.05 -65.97 30.68
CA ASP A 40 33.57 -64.57 30.91
C ASP A 40 32.85 -63.89 32.06
N TYR A 41 31.55 -64.18 32.21
CA TYR A 41 30.76 -63.62 33.32
C TYR A 41 31.12 -64.36 34.66
N LEU A 42 31.32 -65.68 34.59
CA LEU A 42 31.59 -66.47 35.77
C LEU A 42 33.00 -66.27 36.31
N PHE A 43 34.02 -66.06 35.45
CA PHE A 43 35.42 -65.89 35.84
C PHE A 43 36.01 -64.51 35.64
N GLY A 44 35.34 -63.61 34.83
CA GLY A 44 35.90 -62.33 34.49
C GLY A 44 35.01 -61.15 34.85
N SER A 45 33.83 -61.34 35.45
CA SER A 45 32.90 -60.31 35.87
C SER A 45 32.41 -59.36 34.70
N LYS A 46 32.46 -59.83 33.44
CA LYS A 46 31.97 -59.12 32.24
C LYS A 46 31.06 -60.05 31.46
N ILE A 47 30.09 -59.44 30.73
CA ILE A 47 29.19 -60.16 29.82
C ILE A 47 29.76 -60.01 28.42
N THR A 48 30.26 -61.16 27.83
CA THR A 48 30.75 -61.12 26.44
C THR A 48 29.68 -61.65 25.50
N ILE A 49 29.18 -60.74 24.60
CA ILE A 49 28.30 -61.06 23.50
C ILE A 49 29.14 -61.24 22.24
N LYS A 50 29.32 -62.56 21.86
CA LYS A 50 30.15 -62.87 20.68
C LYS A 50 29.57 -62.45 19.38
N ASP A 51 28.22 -62.56 19.25
CA ASP A 51 27.48 -62.24 18.02
C ASP A 51 26.06 -61.83 18.38
N PHE A 52 25.66 -60.70 17.89
CA PHE A 52 24.26 -60.20 17.93
C PHE A 52 23.79 -59.94 16.52
N SER A 53 22.75 -60.66 16.10
CA SER A 53 22.24 -60.55 14.74
C SER A 53 20.72 -60.37 14.73
N ILE A 54 20.25 -59.48 13.85
CA ILE A 54 18.86 -59.25 13.58
C ILE A 54 18.60 -59.37 12.08
N GLU A 55 17.62 -60.21 11.71
CA GLU A 55 17.22 -60.46 10.34
C GLU A 55 15.90 -59.72 10.02
N ASN A 56 15.92 -58.93 8.92
CA ASN A 56 14.80 -58.15 8.39
C ASN A 56 14.10 -57.31 9.46
N PRO A 57 14.84 -56.47 10.24
CA PRO A 57 14.17 -55.52 11.14
C PRO A 57 13.40 -54.49 10.32
N ARG A 58 12.18 -54.16 10.78
CA ARG A 58 11.39 -53.03 10.32
C ARG A 58 11.25 -52.08 11.46
N PHE A 59 11.84 -50.91 11.30
CA PHE A 59 11.77 -49.80 12.25
C PHE A 59 10.90 -48.67 11.67
N TYR A 60 9.96 -48.22 12.47
CA TYR A 60 9.11 -47.09 12.10
C TYR A 60 9.18 -46.02 13.20
N GLY A 61 9.91 -44.94 12.93
CA GLY A 61 9.98 -43.74 13.77
C GLY A 61 9.00 -42.72 13.28
N PHE A 62 8.17 -42.19 14.17
CA PHE A 62 7.18 -41.20 13.86
C PHE A 62 7.17 -40.07 14.89
N VAL A 63 7.15 -38.82 14.42
CA VAL A 63 6.95 -37.61 15.25
C VAL A 63 5.74 -36.88 14.75
N ASN A 64 4.77 -36.62 15.61
CA ASN A 64 3.57 -35.88 15.24
C ASN A 64 3.83 -34.37 15.21
N LYS A 65 2.87 -33.57 14.73
CA LYS A 65 2.99 -32.10 14.66
C LYS A 65 3.24 -31.41 16.00
N ASN A 66 2.91 -32.07 17.11
CA ASN A 66 3.15 -31.55 18.46
C ASN A 66 4.52 -31.95 19.02
N GLY A 67 5.36 -32.64 18.25
CA GLY A 67 6.70 -33.09 18.66
C GLY A 67 6.69 -34.34 19.52
N ARG A 68 5.55 -35.07 19.67
CA ARG A 68 5.49 -36.34 20.39
C ARG A 68 5.95 -37.48 19.46
N ALA A 69 6.89 -38.26 19.92
CA ALA A 69 7.48 -39.37 19.16
C ALA A 69 6.89 -40.73 19.57
N ASN A 70 6.80 -41.68 18.64
CA ASN A 70 6.34 -43.05 18.94
C ASN A 70 7.36 -43.91 19.71
N TRP A 71 8.60 -43.44 19.87
CA TRP A 71 9.63 -44.09 20.70
C TRP A 71 9.70 -43.51 22.12
N ASP A 72 8.90 -42.54 22.49
CA ASP A 72 8.75 -42.03 23.85
C ASP A 72 7.93 -43.03 24.66
N ILE A 73 8.57 -44.22 24.93
CA ILE A 73 7.95 -45.38 25.57
C ILE A 73 7.91 -45.23 27.09
N TYR A 74 8.63 -44.26 27.65
CA TYR A 74 8.81 -44.10 29.10
C TYR A 74 8.46 -42.67 29.52
N GLU A 75 7.34 -42.51 30.19
CA GLU A 75 7.13 -41.34 31.03
C GLU A 75 7.87 -41.58 32.35
N SER A 76 8.99 -40.88 32.59
CA SER A 76 9.60 -40.90 33.91
C SER A 76 8.64 -40.15 34.85
N GLU A 77 7.87 -40.85 35.65
CA GLU A 77 7.29 -40.29 36.86
C GLU A 77 8.41 -39.71 37.72
N THR A 78 8.60 -38.44 37.67
CA THR A 78 9.45 -37.67 38.58
C THR A 78 8.78 -37.60 39.92
N ASP A 79 8.71 -38.72 40.63
CA ASP A 79 8.46 -38.79 42.07
C ASP A 79 9.03 -40.07 42.66
N SER A 80 10.34 -40.13 42.84
CA SER A 80 10.89 -40.96 43.90
C SER A 80 12.25 -40.40 44.34
N THR A 81 12.24 -39.80 45.50
CA THR A 81 13.41 -39.59 46.36
C THR A 81 14.01 -40.95 46.76
N GLU A 82 14.52 -41.74 45.86
CA GLU A 82 15.42 -42.83 46.16
C GLU A 82 16.85 -42.40 45.80
N THR A 83 17.61 -42.25 46.85
CA THR A 83 19.05 -42.00 46.80
C THR A 83 19.76 -43.13 46.02
N ASP A 84 20.51 -42.80 45.01
CA ASP A 84 21.33 -43.61 44.07
C ASP A 84 22.43 -44.46 44.79
N ALA A 85 22.34 -44.69 46.05
CA ALA A 85 23.44 -45.31 46.84
C ALA A 85 23.49 -46.86 46.74
N ASP A 86 22.49 -47.55 46.19
CA ASP A 86 22.42 -49.01 46.20
C ASP A 86 22.30 -49.74 44.84
N LYS A 87 22.40 -49.04 43.74
CA LYS A 87 22.45 -49.69 42.43
C LYS A 87 23.86 -50.30 42.18
N LYS A 88 23.99 -51.64 42.33
CA LYS A 88 25.21 -52.31 41.87
C LYS A 88 25.42 -51.97 40.39
N PRO A 89 26.63 -51.50 39.98
CA PRO A 89 26.93 -51.23 38.58
C PRO A 89 26.69 -52.54 37.78
N LEU A 90 25.96 -52.38 36.66
CA LEU A 90 25.81 -53.48 35.73
C LEU A 90 27.21 -53.94 35.27
N PRO A 91 27.43 -55.29 35.16
CA PRO A 91 28.71 -55.77 34.67
C PRO A 91 29.00 -55.23 33.27
N PRO A 92 30.26 -54.89 32.95
CA PRO A 92 30.64 -54.35 31.65
C PRO A 92 30.25 -55.35 30.54
N ILE A 93 29.60 -54.88 29.50
CA ILE A 93 29.18 -55.67 28.33
C ILE A 93 30.23 -55.50 27.23
N ASP A 94 30.80 -56.61 26.77
CA ASP A 94 31.70 -56.67 25.62
C ASP A 94 30.94 -57.23 24.42
N LEU A 95 30.58 -56.37 23.49
CA LEU A 95 29.89 -56.72 22.25
C LEU A 95 30.90 -56.84 21.11
N GLN A 96 31.14 -58.03 20.58
CA GLN A 96 32.19 -58.30 19.61
C GLN A 96 31.75 -58.26 18.16
N LYS A 97 30.50 -58.65 17.87
CA LYS A 97 29.97 -58.65 16.51
C LYS A 97 28.52 -58.21 16.54
N VAL A 98 28.17 -57.27 15.62
CA VAL A 98 26.78 -56.87 15.36
C VAL A 98 26.47 -57.07 13.89
N ARG A 99 25.34 -57.69 13.61
CA ARG A 99 24.90 -58.00 12.27
C ARG A 99 23.42 -57.61 12.13
N ILE A 100 23.13 -56.71 11.19
CA ILE A 100 21.77 -56.37 10.78
C ILE A 100 21.67 -56.70 9.31
N TYR A 101 20.65 -57.44 8.91
CA TYR A 101 20.44 -57.79 7.52
C TYR A 101 19.03 -57.49 7.05
N GLY A 102 18.94 -56.88 5.86
CA GLY A 102 17.67 -56.65 5.17
C GLY A 102 16.69 -55.70 5.90
N GLY A 103 17.22 -54.78 6.70
CA GLY A 103 16.42 -53.84 7.47
C GLY A 103 15.61 -52.88 6.60
N HIS A 104 14.46 -52.49 7.12
CA HIS A 104 13.64 -51.42 6.59
C HIS A 104 13.48 -50.39 7.70
N PHE A 105 13.91 -49.17 7.43
CA PHE A 105 13.88 -48.06 8.36
C PHE A 105 13.00 -46.95 7.75
N THR A 106 11.99 -46.51 8.47
CA THR A 106 11.14 -45.39 8.09
C THR A 106 11.13 -44.35 9.21
N TYR A 107 11.33 -43.09 8.89
CA TYR A 107 11.24 -41.96 9.79
C TYR A 107 10.33 -40.89 9.18
N ASP A 108 9.24 -40.58 9.85
CA ASP A 108 8.24 -39.60 9.46
C ASP A 108 8.09 -38.54 10.56
N ASP A 109 8.73 -37.41 10.39
CA ASP A 109 8.65 -36.27 11.31
C ASP A 109 7.75 -35.18 10.71
N ARG A 110 6.53 -35.16 11.17
CA ARG A 110 5.51 -34.21 10.72
C ARG A 110 5.68 -32.79 11.34
N GLN A 111 6.44 -32.68 12.42
CA GLN A 111 6.77 -31.38 13.00
C GLN A 111 7.82 -30.66 12.14
N ALA A 112 8.82 -31.36 11.69
CA ALA A 112 9.89 -30.85 10.83
C ALA A 112 9.57 -30.99 9.34
N ASP A 113 8.43 -31.58 8.96
CA ASP A 113 8.06 -31.99 7.60
C ASP A 113 9.17 -32.77 6.89
N LEU A 114 9.71 -33.75 7.62
CA LEU A 114 10.87 -34.56 7.21
C LEU A 114 10.46 -36.02 7.09
N PHE A 115 10.66 -36.60 5.91
CA PHE A 115 10.41 -38.01 5.65
C PHE A 115 11.67 -38.70 5.14
N THR A 116 12.01 -39.82 5.74
CA THR A 116 13.13 -40.68 5.30
C THR A 116 12.75 -42.15 5.32
N GLU A 117 13.08 -42.86 4.26
CA GLU A 117 12.87 -44.28 4.15
C GLU A 117 14.14 -44.96 3.62
N MET A 118 14.61 -46.01 4.33
CA MET A 118 15.76 -46.83 3.90
C MET A 118 15.32 -48.27 3.77
N GLN A 119 15.59 -48.87 2.62
CA GLN A 119 15.28 -50.27 2.34
C GLN A 119 16.59 -51.06 2.17
N GLY A 120 16.55 -52.35 2.56
CA GLY A 120 17.72 -53.21 2.48
C GLY A 120 18.87 -52.79 3.40
N PHE A 121 18.54 -52.10 4.52
CA PHE A 121 19.53 -51.64 5.47
C PHE A 121 20.30 -52.81 6.07
N PHE A 122 21.60 -52.69 6.11
CA PHE A 122 22.47 -53.67 6.74
C PHE A 122 23.57 -52.99 7.56
N VAL A 123 23.96 -53.64 8.64
CA VAL A 123 25.11 -53.26 9.47
C VAL A 123 25.95 -54.48 9.76
N ARG A 124 27.24 -54.36 9.59
CA ARG A 124 28.25 -55.35 10.02
C ARG A 124 29.30 -54.62 10.83
N LEU A 125 29.44 -54.97 12.09
CA LEU A 125 30.41 -54.41 12.99
C LEU A 125 31.22 -55.58 13.60
N ASP A 126 32.53 -55.58 13.39
CA ASP A 126 33.46 -56.54 13.92
C ASP A 126 34.47 -55.82 14.82
N GLY A 127 34.66 -56.31 16.06
CA GLY A 127 35.59 -55.76 17.02
C GLY A 127 35.06 -55.86 18.43
N SER A 128 35.81 -55.45 19.44
CA SER A 128 35.34 -55.46 20.83
C SER A 128 34.93 -54.10 21.30
N LEU A 129 33.72 -53.99 21.89
CA LEU A 129 33.20 -52.80 22.55
C LEU A 129 33.39 -52.86 24.07
N ALA A 130 34.40 -53.54 24.56
CA ALA A 130 34.78 -53.54 25.99
C ALA A 130 35.52 -52.26 26.35
N GLY A 131 35.07 -51.48 27.30
CA GLY A 131 35.49 -50.16 27.71
C GLY A 131 37.03 -49.89 27.78
N GLY A 132 37.67 -49.67 26.62
CA GLY A 132 39.05 -49.29 26.42
C GLY A 132 39.25 -48.76 25.02
N ALA A 133 40.45 -48.49 24.57
CA ALA A 133 40.71 -48.11 23.18
C ALA A 133 40.43 -49.27 22.25
N ASN A 134 39.42 -49.23 21.41
CA ASN A 134 38.94 -50.32 20.57
C ASN A 134 39.05 -49.97 19.10
N THR A 135 39.40 -50.96 18.29
CA THR A 135 39.33 -50.86 16.83
C THR A 135 38.21 -51.76 16.34
N LEU A 136 37.32 -51.13 15.56
CA LEU A 136 36.13 -51.77 14.99
C LEU A 136 36.15 -51.66 13.49
N ASP A 137 35.90 -52.72 12.78
CA ASP A 137 35.63 -52.67 11.36
C ASP A 137 34.11 -52.55 11.15
N LEU A 138 33.68 -51.38 10.59
CA LEU A 138 32.29 -51.09 10.30
C LEU A 138 32.03 -51.17 8.81
N GLU A 139 30.95 -51.86 8.46
CA GLU A 139 30.38 -51.89 7.13
C GLU A 139 28.87 -51.76 7.25
N MET A 140 28.30 -50.71 6.65
CA MET A 140 26.87 -50.48 6.70
C MET A 140 26.36 -49.85 5.40
N GLY A 141 25.07 -50.02 5.13
CA GLY A 141 24.47 -49.42 3.93
C GLY A 141 23.00 -49.73 3.78
N CYS A 142 22.47 -49.23 2.69
CA CYS A 142 21.10 -49.51 2.25
C CYS A 142 21.03 -49.60 0.73
N SER A 143 20.06 -50.39 0.23
CA SER A 143 19.88 -50.52 -1.21
C SER A 143 19.07 -49.37 -1.81
N SER A 144 18.22 -48.71 -1.00
CA SER A 144 17.44 -47.55 -1.40
C SER A 144 17.29 -46.60 -0.22
N LEU A 145 17.50 -45.29 -0.48
CA LEU A 145 17.26 -44.21 0.45
C LEU A 145 16.32 -43.20 -0.21
N LEU A 146 15.20 -42.88 0.44
CA LEU A 146 14.28 -41.88 0.10
C LEU A 146 14.32 -40.78 1.16
N PHE A 147 14.38 -39.51 0.75
CA PHE A 147 14.45 -38.38 1.65
C PHE A 147 13.58 -37.24 1.11
N SER A 148 12.77 -36.64 1.94
CA SER A 148 11.93 -35.50 1.59
C SER A 148 11.87 -34.50 2.74
N ASN A 149 12.00 -33.22 2.42
CA ASN A 149 11.72 -32.11 3.32
C ASN A 149 10.99 -30.98 2.54
N PRO A 150 10.54 -29.87 3.17
CA PRO A 150 9.77 -28.80 2.51
C PRO A 150 10.46 -28.13 1.31
N THR A 151 11.79 -28.16 1.30
CA THR A 151 12.60 -27.51 0.26
C THR A 151 13.14 -28.47 -0.79
N TYR A 152 13.23 -29.75 -0.47
CA TYR A 152 13.94 -30.72 -1.30
C TYR A 152 13.37 -32.13 -1.14
N THR A 153 13.06 -32.78 -2.24
CA THR A 153 12.64 -34.18 -2.28
C THR A 153 13.58 -34.96 -3.17
N LEU A 154 14.28 -35.94 -2.57
CA LEU A 154 15.12 -36.89 -3.27
C LEU A 154 14.30 -38.14 -3.54
N LYS A 155 13.84 -38.32 -4.78
CA LYS A 155 12.97 -39.46 -5.20
C LYS A 155 13.74 -40.59 -5.88
N ASN A 156 15.06 -40.50 -6.00
CA ASN A 156 15.86 -41.50 -6.67
C ASN A 156 16.30 -42.58 -5.68
N ASP A 157 16.30 -43.81 -6.15
CA ASP A 157 16.86 -44.95 -5.41
C ASP A 157 18.37 -44.75 -5.17
N LEU A 158 18.71 -44.09 -4.07
CA LEU A 158 20.09 -43.96 -3.64
C LEU A 158 20.51 -45.17 -2.84
N SER A 159 21.51 -45.91 -3.32
CA SER A 159 22.19 -46.92 -2.53
C SER A 159 23.33 -46.28 -1.77
N LEU A 160 23.45 -46.59 -0.49
CA LEU A 160 24.54 -46.18 0.37
C LEU A 160 25.34 -47.40 0.83
N HIS A 161 26.67 -47.31 0.78
CA HIS A 161 27.57 -48.35 1.33
C HIS A 161 28.77 -47.67 1.98
N LEU A 162 28.79 -47.66 3.30
CA LEU A 162 29.91 -47.15 4.12
C LEU A 162 30.76 -48.29 4.63
N LYS A 163 32.04 -48.17 4.40
CA LYS A 163 33.07 -49.05 4.99
C LYS A 163 34.09 -48.17 5.67
N SER A 164 34.42 -48.48 6.94
CA SER A 164 35.41 -47.73 7.70
C SER A 164 35.98 -48.54 8.84
N ARG A 165 37.23 -48.23 9.18
CA ARG A 165 37.83 -48.70 10.42
C ARG A 165 37.69 -47.60 11.47
N LEU A 166 36.94 -47.87 12.51
CA LEU A 166 36.72 -46.98 13.63
C LEU A 166 37.71 -47.30 14.74
N VAL A 167 38.41 -46.28 15.22
CA VAL A 167 39.22 -46.34 16.45
C VAL A 167 38.50 -45.51 17.51
N LEU A 168 37.97 -46.20 18.51
CA LEU A 168 37.27 -45.61 19.65
C LEU A 168 38.29 -45.43 20.80
N ALA A 169 38.33 -44.23 21.36
CA ALA A 169 39.14 -44.00 22.57
C ALA A 169 38.44 -44.55 23.82
N GLU A 170 39.17 -44.62 24.88
CA GLU A 170 38.67 -44.97 26.21
C GLU A 170 37.51 -44.02 26.59
N HIS A 171 36.45 -44.55 27.14
CA HIS A 171 35.19 -43.83 27.43
C HIS A 171 34.43 -43.30 26.21
N TYR A 172 34.72 -43.72 24.99
CA TYR A 172 34.01 -43.37 23.74
C TYR A 172 33.94 -41.89 23.43
N ASN A 173 34.75 -41.04 24.05
CA ASN A 173 34.77 -39.62 23.84
C ASN A 173 35.50 -39.16 22.57
N SER A 174 36.18 -40.03 21.89
CA SER A 174 36.85 -39.78 20.62
C SER A 174 36.67 -40.99 19.68
N THR A 175 36.26 -40.68 18.47
CA THR A 175 36.10 -41.63 17.35
C THR A 175 36.99 -41.18 16.22
N THR A 176 37.93 -42.04 15.80
CA THR A 176 38.74 -41.84 14.62
C THR A 176 38.25 -42.75 13.50
N LEU A 177 37.91 -42.16 12.38
CA LEU A 177 37.62 -42.88 11.14
C LEU A 177 38.93 -43.01 10.38
N LYS A 178 39.21 -44.20 9.93
CA LYS A 178 40.37 -44.53 9.07
C LYS A 178 39.89 -45.24 7.84
N ASP A 179 40.44 -44.85 6.70
CA ASP A 179 40.14 -45.49 5.41
C ASP A 179 38.61 -45.58 5.17
N ALA A 180 37.85 -44.52 5.56
CA ALA A 180 36.43 -44.59 5.39
C ALA A 180 36.08 -44.32 3.92
N GLU A 181 35.32 -45.24 3.33
CA GLU A 181 34.81 -45.20 1.97
C GLU A 181 33.27 -45.25 2.04
N LEU A 182 32.64 -44.15 1.66
CA LEU A 182 31.19 -44.09 1.48
C LEU A 182 30.88 -44.12 -0.01
N LYS A 183 30.29 -45.21 -0.50
CA LYS A 183 29.74 -45.27 -1.85
C LYS A 183 28.30 -44.84 -1.82
N VAL A 184 27.99 -43.79 -2.58
CA VAL A 184 26.62 -43.34 -2.84
C VAL A 184 26.33 -43.68 -4.30
N ASN A 185 25.54 -44.70 -4.54
CA ASN A 185 25.49 -45.41 -5.80
C ASN A 185 26.92 -45.87 -6.22
N ASN A 186 27.44 -45.34 -7.32
CA ASN A 186 28.80 -45.66 -7.80
C ASN A 186 29.85 -44.59 -7.40
N LEU A 187 29.46 -43.51 -6.70
CA LEU A 187 30.37 -42.45 -6.34
C LEU A 187 31.11 -42.74 -5.02
N PRO A 188 32.43 -42.95 -5.03
CA PRO A 188 33.21 -43.23 -3.87
C PRO A 188 33.66 -41.94 -3.16
N PHE A 189 33.06 -41.65 -2.02
CA PHE A 189 33.52 -40.62 -1.10
C PHE A 189 34.49 -41.24 -0.12
N THR A 190 35.64 -40.62 0.10
CA THR A 190 36.59 -41.01 1.13
C THR A 190 36.54 -40.04 2.29
N ALA A 191 36.78 -40.54 3.50
CA ALA A 191 36.86 -39.69 4.68
C ALA A 191 37.81 -40.28 5.70
N ASP A 192 38.73 -39.44 6.19
CA ASP A 192 39.66 -39.76 7.26
C ASP A 192 39.62 -38.67 8.32
N GLY A 193 39.64 -39.03 9.58
CA GLY A 193 39.64 -38.00 10.60
C GLY A 193 39.26 -38.47 11.99
N THR A 194 39.21 -37.51 12.89
CA THR A 194 38.88 -37.75 14.31
C THR A 194 37.82 -36.80 14.78
N ILE A 195 36.78 -37.34 15.40
CA ILE A 195 35.72 -36.58 16.09
C ILE A 195 35.91 -36.84 17.59
N ARG A 196 36.12 -35.76 18.36
CA ARG A 196 36.29 -35.83 19.82
C ARG A 196 35.31 -34.95 20.53
N HIS A 197 34.49 -35.55 21.37
CA HIS A 197 33.47 -34.87 22.18
C HIS A 197 34.05 -34.51 23.57
N PHE A 198 33.80 -33.28 24.00
CA PHE A 198 34.17 -32.75 25.32
C PHE A 198 32.87 -32.42 26.09
N PRO A 199 32.37 -33.35 26.92
CA PRO A 199 31.09 -33.20 27.61
C PRO A 199 31.08 -32.01 28.56
N GLU A 200 32.18 -31.70 29.23
CA GLU A 200 32.27 -30.61 30.20
C GLU A 200 31.98 -29.26 29.59
N ASN A 201 32.37 -29.03 28.35
CA ASN A 201 32.21 -27.74 27.65
C ASN A 201 31.16 -27.77 26.56
N ARG A 202 30.48 -28.87 26.33
CA ARG A 202 29.53 -29.10 25.20
C ARG A 202 30.15 -28.80 23.83
N HIS A 203 31.43 -29.00 23.67
CA HIS A 203 32.14 -28.80 22.41
C HIS A 203 32.53 -30.14 21.79
N THR A 204 32.52 -30.19 20.46
CA THR A 204 33.01 -31.31 19.69
C THR A 204 34.15 -30.83 18.78
N ARG A 205 35.34 -31.40 18.93
CA ARG A 205 36.42 -31.18 17.98
C ARG A 205 36.25 -32.10 16.80
N ILE A 206 36.29 -31.58 15.62
CA ILE A 206 36.20 -32.29 14.35
C ILE A 206 37.52 -31.99 13.60
N ASP A 207 38.25 -33.03 13.24
CA ASP A 207 39.45 -32.95 12.39
C ASP A 207 39.23 -34.02 11.30
N MET A 208 38.70 -33.66 10.13
CA MET A 208 38.32 -34.58 9.06
C MET A 208 38.77 -34.06 7.70
N ASP A 209 39.30 -34.96 6.90
CA ASP A 209 39.56 -34.74 5.48
C ASP A 209 38.62 -35.67 4.68
N MET A 210 38.06 -35.14 3.61
CA MET A 210 37.11 -35.86 2.76
C MET A 210 37.48 -35.67 1.31
N GLY A 211 37.22 -36.71 0.50
CA GLY A 211 37.51 -36.64 -0.93
C GLY A 211 36.47 -37.37 -1.76
N LEU A 212 36.32 -36.92 -2.97
CA LEU A 212 35.56 -37.59 -4.03
C LEU A 212 36.36 -37.49 -5.31
N LYS A 213 36.78 -38.60 -5.87
CA LYS A 213 37.45 -38.64 -7.14
C LYS A 213 36.62 -39.45 -8.13
N ILE A 214 36.08 -38.81 -9.12
CA ILE A 214 35.29 -39.42 -10.18
C ILE A 214 36.16 -39.39 -11.44
N SER A 215 36.47 -40.59 -11.96
CA SER A 215 37.25 -40.75 -13.21
C SER A 215 36.36 -40.72 -14.44
N ASP A 216 35.05 -40.84 -14.30
CA ASP A 216 34.07 -40.82 -15.37
C ASP A 216 32.86 -39.92 -14.95
N MET A 217 32.70 -38.78 -15.60
CA MET A 217 31.61 -37.86 -15.31
C MET A 217 30.21 -38.47 -15.52
N ASN A 218 30.08 -39.54 -16.31
CA ASN A 218 28.77 -40.22 -16.49
C ASN A 218 28.23 -40.77 -15.15
N ASP A 219 29.10 -41.15 -14.20
CA ASP A 219 28.64 -41.59 -12.89
C ASP A 219 28.00 -40.46 -12.08
N LEU A 220 28.46 -39.24 -12.22
CA LEU A 220 27.82 -38.06 -11.61
C LEU A 220 26.45 -37.73 -12.23
N LEU A 221 26.34 -37.89 -13.55
CA LEU A 221 25.07 -37.60 -14.26
C LEU A 221 23.92 -38.48 -13.76
N LYS A 222 24.21 -39.72 -13.36
CA LYS A 222 23.23 -40.65 -12.79
C LYS A 222 22.67 -40.13 -11.44
N PHE A 223 23.36 -39.20 -10.81
CA PHE A 223 22.97 -38.61 -9.53
C PHE A 223 22.01 -37.44 -9.62
N ILE A 224 22.02 -36.73 -10.75
CA ILE A 224 21.15 -35.57 -10.96
C ILE A 224 19.72 -36.05 -11.24
N PRO A 225 18.72 -35.62 -10.47
CA PRO A 225 17.31 -36.01 -10.69
C PRO A 225 16.81 -35.61 -12.10
N ASP A 226 15.99 -36.46 -12.68
CA ASP A 226 15.40 -36.24 -14.02
C ASP A 226 14.61 -34.93 -14.12
N ALA A 227 14.12 -34.43 -12.99
CA ALA A 227 13.44 -33.14 -12.92
C ALA A 227 14.32 -31.94 -13.35
N TYR A 228 15.64 -32.05 -13.14
CA TYR A 228 16.60 -31.01 -13.50
C TYR A 228 17.35 -31.29 -14.81
N PHE A 229 17.32 -32.54 -15.29
CA PHE A 229 18.13 -32.95 -16.43
C PHE A 229 17.36 -33.89 -17.36
N GLN A 230 16.76 -33.34 -18.40
CA GLN A 230 16.05 -34.11 -19.40
C GLN A 230 17.05 -34.83 -20.33
N ASN A 231 16.73 -36.03 -20.81
CA ASN A 231 17.58 -36.84 -21.71
C ASN A 231 18.88 -37.38 -21.14
N ARG A 232 19.01 -37.54 -19.82
CA ARG A 232 20.20 -38.07 -19.15
C ARG A 232 20.76 -39.33 -19.82
N ASP A 233 19.92 -40.26 -20.25
CA ASP A 233 20.34 -41.55 -20.85
C ASP A 233 20.94 -41.38 -22.26
N LYS A 234 20.72 -40.24 -22.90
CA LYS A 234 21.28 -39.94 -24.22
C LYS A 234 22.63 -39.23 -24.15
N ILE A 235 23.15 -38.98 -22.95
CA ILE A 235 24.30 -38.15 -22.70
C ILE A 235 25.55 -39.04 -22.56
N GLN A 236 26.65 -38.53 -23.04
CA GLN A 236 27.97 -39.05 -22.79
C GLN A 236 28.82 -37.90 -22.25
N ALA A 237 29.31 -38.03 -21.03
CA ALA A 237 30.20 -37.07 -20.43
C ALA A 237 31.59 -37.73 -20.19
N GLU A 238 32.64 -37.01 -20.50
CA GLU A 238 34.03 -37.44 -20.29
C GLU A 238 34.71 -36.41 -19.38
N GLY A 239 35.82 -36.84 -18.77
CA GLY A 239 36.60 -36.02 -17.84
C GLY A 239 36.53 -36.51 -16.41
N SER A 240 37.37 -35.91 -15.60
CA SER A 240 37.50 -36.26 -14.18
C SER A 240 37.00 -35.12 -13.28
N ILE A 241 36.42 -35.49 -12.15
CA ILE A 241 36.05 -34.57 -11.08
C ILE A 241 36.82 -34.94 -9.81
N LEU A 242 37.51 -33.97 -9.28
CA LEU A 242 38.19 -34.07 -7.98
C LEU A 242 37.51 -33.11 -7.02
N MET A 243 36.97 -33.61 -5.93
CA MET A 243 36.51 -32.80 -4.81
C MET A 243 37.31 -33.20 -3.56
N GLU A 244 37.93 -32.23 -2.95
CA GLU A 244 38.63 -32.40 -1.68
C GLU A 244 38.07 -31.42 -0.66
N GLY A 245 37.66 -31.92 0.49
CA GLY A 245 37.11 -31.13 1.59
C GLY A 245 37.81 -31.43 2.90
N SER A 246 37.91 -30.43 3.76
CA SER A 246 38.40 -30.62 5.11
C SER A 246 37.58 -29.80 6.12
N ILE A 247 37.41 -30.35 7.31
CA ILE A 247 36.77 -29.68 8.44
C ILE A 247 37.67 -29.83 9.65
N HIS A 248 38.19 -28.72 10.18
CA HIS A 248 39.12 -28.73 11.31
C HIS A 248 38.73 -27.67 12.35
N GLY A 249 38.54 -28.10 13.60
CA GLY A 249 38.30 -27.19 14.73
C GLY A 249 37.18 -27.63 15.66
N PHE A 250 36.73 -26.72 16.47
CA PHE A 250 35.67 -26.96 17.45
C PHE A 250 34.28 -26.57 16.92
N LEU A 251 33.30 -27.43 17.15
CA LEU A 251 31.91 -27.19 16.92
C LEU A 251 31.20 -27.05 18.29
N GLY A 252 30.46 -25.99 18.51
CA GLY A 252 29.69 -25.72 19.71
C GLY A 252 28.66 -24.59 19.48
N ASP A 253 27.93 -24.20 20.52
CA ASP A 253 26.81 -23.23 20.41
C ASP A 253 27.20 -21.90 19.73
N SER A 254 28.43 -21.46 19.83
CA SER A 254 28.95 -20.21 19.25
C SER A 254 30.29 -20.39 18.53
N ILE A 255 30.76 -21.62 18.34
CA ILE A 255 32.06 -21.95 17.74
C ILE A 255 31.81 -22.83 16.52
N VAL A 256 32.34 -22.41 15.39
CA VAL A 256 32.25 -23.12 14.11
C VAL A 256 33.67 -23.53 13.69
N PRO A 257 33.87 -24.76 13.20
CA PRO A 257 35.20 -25.18 12.69
C PRO A 257 35.54 -24.49 11.37
N ASN A 258 36.77 -24.56 10.97
CA ASN A 258 37.18 -24.20 9.62
C ASN A 258 36.73 -25.31 8.66
N ALA A 259 36.27 -24.90 7.47
CA ALA A 259 35.91 -25.83 6.40
C ALA A 259 36.52 -25.36 5.08
N ASN A 260 37.14 -26.27 4.35
CA ASN A 260 37.64 -26.03 3.01
C ASN A 260 37.00 -27.02 2.05
N LEU A 261 36.74 -26.55 0.82
CA LEU A 261 36.29 -27.39 -0.28
C LEU A 261 36.97 -26.92 -1.56
N CYS A 262 37.74 -27.81 -2.18
CA CYS A 262 38.29 -27.64 -3.52
C CYS A 262 37.48 -28.53 -4.47
N CYS A 263 37.05 -28.00 -5.62
CA CYS A 263 36.38 -28.77 -6.66
C CYS A 263 37.01 -28.45 -8.01
N LYS A 264 37.59 -29.50 -8.66
CA LYS A 264 38.22 -29.39 -9.97
C LYS A 264 37.54 -30.28 -10.97
N ILE A 265 37.30 -29.76 -12.15
CA ILE A 265 36.90 -30.52 -13.32
C ILE A 265 38.02 -30.38 -14.35
N GLU A 266 38.60 -31.53 -14.75
CA GLU A 266 39.68 -31.55 -15.72
C GLU A 266 39.28 -32.36 -16.94
N ASN A 267 39.59 -31.85 -18.15
CA ASN A 267 39.28 -32.46 -19.44
C ASN A 267 37.77 -32.84 -19.56
N GLY A 268 36.91 -32.04 -18.94
CA GLY A 268 35.46 -32.23 -19.02
C GLY A 268 34.96 -32.02 -20.43
N SER A 269 34.09 -32.94 -20.87
CA SER A 269 33.31 -32.78 -22.07
C SER A 269 31.95 -33.44 -21.91
N TYR A 270 30.99 -33.02 -22.73
CA TYR A 270 29.62 -33.44 -22.65
C TYR A 270 29.02 -33.48 -24.04
N HIS A 271 28.50 -34.62 -24.48
CA HIS A 271 27.93 -34.81 -25.81
C HIS A 271 26.65 -35.62 -25.78
N ILE A 272 25.72 -35.30 -26.67
CA ILE A 272 24.56 -36.13 -26.92
C ILE A 272 24.94 -37.24 -27.88
N LYS A 273 24.73 -38.52 -27.52
CA LYS A 273 25.14 -39.72 -28.22
C LYS A 273 24.77 -39.74 -29.70
N ASP A 274 23.58 -39.24 -30.05
CA ASP A 274 23.00 -39.33 -31.39
C ASP A 274 23.37 -38.17 -32.30
N ILE A 275 23.77 -37.00 -31.75
CA ILE A 275 23.89 -35.77 -32.53
C ILE A 275 25.33 -35.21 -32.59
N LYS A 276 26.21 -35.71 -31.74
CA LYS A 276 27.62 -35.21 -31.52
C LYS A 276 27.66 -33.70 -31.23
N GLN A 277 26.58 -33.13 -30.70
CA GLN A 277 26.55 -31.77 -30.23
C GLN A 277 26.70 -31.78 -28.70
N GLY A 278 27.47 -30.87 -28.20
CA GLY A 278 27.73 -30.82 -26.74
C GLY A 278 28.73 -29.72 -26.36
N ILE A 279 29.21 -29.82 -25.18
CA ILE A 279 30.30 -29.00 -24.65
C ILE A 279 31.59 -29.78 -24.89
N ASP A 280 32.49 -29.23 -25.74
CA ASP A 280 33.76 -29.85 -26.09
C ASP A 280 34.82 -29.68 -25.00
N THR A 281 34.71 -28.62 -24.19
CA THR A 281 35.66 -28.33 -23.10
C THR A 281 34.90 -27.76 -21.92
N LEU A 282 35.06 -28.40 -20.77
CA LEU A 282 34.57 -27.91 -19.49
C LEU A 282 35.71 -28.05 -18.48
N GLU A 283 36.25 -26.93 -18.05
CA GLU A 283 37.27 -26.90 -17.00
C GLU A 283 36.79 -26.00 -15.86
N MET A 284 36.96 -26.42 -14.64
CA MET A 284 36.57 -25.66 -13.46
C MET A 284 37.59 -25.88 -12.33
N ASP A 285 37.95 -24.80 -11.66
CA ASP A 285 38.73 -24.82 -10.43
C ASP A 285 38.06 -23.89 -9.43
N LEU A 286 37.44 -24.48 -8.38
CA LEU A 286 36.65 -23.77 -7.38
C LEU A 286 37.19 -24.11 -5.98
N ASP A 287 37.58 -23.08 -5.25
CA ASP A 287 38.02 -23.16 -3.85
C ASP A 287 37.06 -22.41 -2.93
N ILE A 288 36.58 -23.06 -1.89
CA ILE A 288 35.78 -22.49 -0.82
C ILE A 288 36.54 -22.63 0.50
N HIS A 289 36.77 -21.51 1.16
CA HIS A 289 37.42 -21.49 2.46
C HIS A 289 36.52 -20.77 3.48
N LEU A 290 36.04 -21.51 4.45
CA LEU A 290 35.24 -21.03 5.56
C LEU A 290 36.07 -21.04 6.83
N ASN A 291 36.30 -19.87 7.41
CA ASN A 291 37.04 -19.72 8.66
C ASN A 291 36.07 -19.50 9.80
N GLY A 292 35.81 -20.54 10.58
CA GLY A 292 34.87 -20.48 11.69
C GLY A 292 35.25 -19.45 12.78
N PRO A 293 36.49 -19.48 13.31
CA PRO A 293 36.93 -18.50 14.30
C PRO A 293 36.96 -17.04 13.80
N PHE A 294 37.22 -16.85 12.52
CA PHE A 294 37.29 -15.53 11.88
C PHE A 294 36.48 -15.52 10.59
N PRO A 295 35.13 -15.49 10.68
CA PRO A 295 34.26 -15.58 9.50
C PRO A 295 34.54 -14.55 8.42
N ASP A 296 35.05 -13.38 8.81
CA ASP A 296 35.44 -12.31 7.88
C ASP A 296 36.62 -12.68 6.97
N SER A 297 37.39 -13.71 7.29
CA SER A 297 38.49 -14.21 6.45
C SER A 297 38.09 -15.31 5.48
N SER A 298 36.82 -15.70 5.50
CA SER A 298 36.24 -16.69 4.58
C SER A 298 36.16 -16.15 3.15
N PHE A 299 36.40 -17.02 2.18
CA PHE A 299 36.30 -16.66 0.76
C PHE A 299 35.81 -17.83 -0.08
N VAL A 300 35.32 -17.47 -1.27
CA VAL A 300 35.02 -18.38 -2.38
C VAL A 300 35.82 -17.88 -3.57
N SER A 301 36.60 -18.74 -4.19
CA SER A 301 37.41 -18.43 -5.36
C SER A 301 37.14 -19.41 -6.48
N LEU A 302 36.58 -18.90 -7.59
CA LEU A 302 36.55 -19.59 -8.85
C LEU A 302 37.76 -19.14 -9.66
N GLU A 303 38.86 -19.92 -9.56
CA GLU A 303 40.11 -19.57 -10.21
C GLU A 303 40.02 -19.70 -11.73
N GLN A 304 39.20 -20.66 -12.21
CA GLN A 304 38.94 -20.88 -13.61
C GLN A 304 37.58 -21.55 -13.82
N LEU A 305 36.83 -21.05 -14.79
CA LEU A 305 35.72 -21.76 -15.43
C LEU A 305 35.85 -21.50 -16.93
N THR A 306 36.20 -22.53 -17.69
CA THR A 306 36.27 -22.50 -19.15
C THR A 306 35.22 -23.45 -19.72
N MET A 307 34.37 -22.96 -20.58
CA MET A 307 33.34 -23.75 -21.28
C MET A 307 33.34 -23.42 -22.76
N LYS A 308 33.49 -24.44 -23.60
CA LYS A 308 33.43 -24.32 -25.08
C LYS A 308 32.55 -25.42 -25.65
N GLY A 309 31.68 -25.07 -26.56
CA GLY A 309 30.74 -25.99 -27.20
C GLY A 309 29.32 -25.40 -27.25
N LEU A 310 28.40 -25.98 -28.00
CA LEU A 310 27.02 -25.51 -28.17
C LEU A 310 26.95 -24.01 -28.52
N ASN A 311 27.83 -23.57 -29.41
CA ASN A 311 27.97 -22.16 -29.85
C ASN A 311 28.34 -21.21 -28.67
N THR A 312 28.85 -21.77 -27.57
CA THR A 312 29.26 -21.05 -26.36
C THR A 312 30.79 -21.12 -26.23
N SER A 313 31.40 -20.02 -25.79
CA SER A 313 32.79 -19.92 -25.40
C SER A 313 32.84 -18.96 -24.22
N LEU A 314 33.05 -19.46 -23.02
CA LEU A 314 33.02 -18.70 -21.79
C LEU A 314 34.27 -18.97 -20.99
N ASP A 315 35.00 -17.94 -20.60
CA ASP A 315 36.05 -17.93 -19.60
C ASP A 315 35.64 -17.02 -18.45
N MET A 316 35.63 -17.55 -17.24
CA MET A 316 35.18 -16.81 -16.04
C MET A 316 36.13 -17.07 -14.86
N GLN A 317 36.36 -16.02 -14.10
CA GLN A 317 37.06 -16.05 -12.84
C GLN A 317 36.30 -15.19 -11.83
N ALA A 318 36.22 -15.64 -10.57
CA ALA A 318 35.55 -14.88 -9.53
C ALA A 318 36.14 -15.15 -8.17
N LYS A 319 36.30 -14.12 -7.34
CA LYS A 319 36.72 -14.25 -5.95
C LYS A 319 35.89 -13.38 -5.06
N VAL A 320 35.27 -13.97 -4.06
CA VAL A 320 34.46 -13.29 -3.05
C VAL A 320 35.12 -13.52 -1.70
N THR A 321 35.52 -12.44 -1.07
CA THR A 321 36.14 -12.45 0.27
C THR A 321 35.24 -11.71 1.26
N ASN A 322 35.47 -11.92 2.56
CA ASN A 322 34.68 -11.25 3.61
C ASN A 322 33.17 -11.63 3.56
N LEU A 323 32.88 -12.92 3.36
CA LEU A 323 31.52 -13.40 2.99
C LEU A 323 30.40 -12.95 3.91
N PHE A 324 30.63 -12.82 5.21
CA PHE A 324 29.59 -12.67 6.21
C PHE A 324 29.36 -11.22 6.66
N LYS A 325 30.29 -10.30 6.44
CA LYS A 325 30.19 -8.93 6.94
C LYS A 325 30.04 -7.90 5.83
N ASN A 326 30.93 -7.91 4.88
CA ASN A 326 30.94 -7.02 3.74
C ASN A 326 31.64 -7.71 2.57
N PRO A 327 30.93 -8.56 1.80
CA PRO A 327 31.53 -9.32 0.71
C PRO A 327 32.25 -8.40 -0.29
N ALA A 328 33.53 -8.70 -0.53
CA ALA A 328 34.31 -8.04 -1.55
C ALA A 328 34.43 -8.99 -2.76
N VAL A 329 33.85 -8.55 -3.87
CA VAL A 329 33.75 -9.30 -5.12
C VAL A 329 34.79 -8.81 -6.11
N ARG A 330 35.58 -9.76 -6.66
CA ARG A 330 36.36 -9.55 -7.85
C ARG A 330 35.95 -10.61 -8.87
N ALA A 331 35.47 -10.22 -10.02
CA ALA A 331 35.04 -11.14 -11.05
C ALA A 331 35.44 -10.66 -12.44
N GLY A 332 35.73 -11.58 -13.30
CA GLY A 332 35.99 -11.38 -14.71
C GLY A 332 35.26 -12.43 -15.53
N MET A 333 34.62 -12.03 -16.61
CA MET A 333 33.95 -12.92 -17.54
C MET A 333 34.23 -12.47 -18.97
N LYS A 334 34.63 -13.40 -19.81
CA LYS A 334 34.85 -13.13 -21.21
C LYS A 334 34.31 -14.26 -22.06
N GLY A 335 33.49 -13.92 -23.03
CA GLY A 335 33.04 -14.90 -23.99
C GLY A 335 31.60 -14.71 -24.43
N LYS A 336 31.17 -15.65 -25.27
CA LYS A 336 29.83 -15.72 -25.84
C LYS A 336 29.08 -16.93 -25.23
N VAL A 337 27.85 -16.73 -24.81
CA VAL A 337 26.99 -17.78 -24.28
C VAL A 337 25.71 -17.84 -25.11
N ASP A 338 25.43 -19.01 -25.70
CA ASP A 338 24.18 -19.30 -26.39
C ASP A 338 23.23 -20.05 -25.44
N PHE A 339 22.43 -19.29 -24.70
CA PHE A 339 21.47 -19.85 -23.76
C PHE A 339 20.39 -20.71 -24.42
N THR A 340 20.10 -20.49 -25.71
CA THR A 340 19.13 -21.29 -26.44
C THR A 340 19.63 -22.73 -26.58
N ARG A 341 20.90 -22.87 -26.94
CA ARG A 341 21.50 -24.20 -27.08
C ARG A 341 21.71 -24.87 -25.74
N LEU A 342 22.25 -24.13 -24.79
CA LEU A 342 22.42 -24.64 -23.42
C LEU A 342 21.10 -25.00 -22.74
N GLY A 343 20.09 -24.13 -22.87
CA GLY A 343 18.78 -24.33 -22.24
C GLY A 343 18.05 -25.55 -22.77
N GLN A 344 18.10 -25.80 -24.10
CA GLN A 344 17.50 -26.98 -24.71
C GLN A 344 18.08 -28.29 -24.21
N GLU A 345 19.36 -28.28 -23.82
CA GLU A 345 20.06 -29.46 -23.35
C GLU A 345 19.97 -29.71 -21.85
N PHE A 346 20.01 -28.62 -21.06
CA PHE A 346 20.16 -28.71 -19.62
C PHE A 346 18.94 -28.33 -18.79
N LEU A 347 17.95 -27.63 -19.40
CA LEU A 347 16.81 -27.14 -18.67
C LEU A 347 15.49 -27.82 -19.08
N ASN A 348 14.59 -27.97 -18.13
CA ASN A 348 13.21 -28.36 -18.45
C ASN A 348 12.43 -27.07 -18.81
N PRO A 349 12.01 -26.91 -20.09
CA PRO A 349 11.37 -25.69 -20.56
C PRO A 349 10.02 -25.40 -19.89
N ASP A 350 9.37 -26.41 -19.29
CA ASP A 350 8.12 -26.21 -18.54
C ASP A 350 8.35 -25.53 -17.21
N THR A 351 9.52 -25.71 -16.59
CA THR A 351 9.86 -25.13 -15.26
C THR A 351 10.77 -23.92 -15.37
N LEU A 352 11.76 -24.00 -16.26
CA LEU A 352 12.73 -22.94 -16.48
C LEU A 352 13.17 -22.91 -17.94
N LEU A 353 12.85 -21.86 -18.66
CA LEU A 353 13.29 -21.61 -20.03
C LEU A 353 14.23 -20.41 -20.05
N VAL A 354 15.41 -20.58 -20.67
CA VAL A 354 16.31 -19.46 -20.98
C VAL A 354 16.77 -19.61 -22.42
N GLU A 355 16.45 -18.66 -23.28
CA GLU A 355 16.81 -18.61 -24.68
C GLU A 355 17.48 -17.27 -24.99
N GLY A 356 18.46 -17.28 -25.90
CA GLY A 356 19.13 -16.07 -26.34
C GLY A 356 20.63 -16.21 -26.42
N VAL A 357 21.28 -15.15 -26.86
CA VAL A 357 22.74 -15.08 -27.01
C VAL A 357 23.26 -13.86 -26.26
N MET A 358 24.26 -14.09 -25.43
CA MET A 358 24.96 -13.07 -24.67
C MET A 358 26.45 -13.08 -25.04
N ASP A 359 27.01 -11.93 -25.29
CA ASP A 359 28.46 -11.72 -25.49
C ASP A 359 28.95 -10.75 -24.43
N ALA A 360 29.92 -11.17 -23.65
CA ALA A 360 30.41 -10.42 -22.51
C ALA A 360 31.94 -10.38 -22.47
N ASP A 361 32.49 -9.24 -22.13
CA ASP A 361 33.87 -9.02 -21.70
C ASP A 361 33.85 -8.02 -20.54
N LEU A 362 33.65 -8.53 -19.32
CA LEU A 362 33.40 -7.74 -18.11
C LEU A 362 34.44 -8.07 -17.03
N SER A 363 34.91 -7.05 -16.37
CA SER A 363 35.73 -7.17 -15.17
C SER A 363 35.20 -6.21 -14.09
N THR A 364 35.05 -6.72 -12.87
CA THR A 364 34.52 -5.92 -11.76
C THR A 364 35.22 -6.21 -10.45
N THR A 365 35.39 -5.18 -9.63
CA THR A 365 35.84 -5.27 -8.25
C THR A 365 35.07 -4.27 -7.40
N PHE A 366 34.36 -4.74 -6.39
CA PHE A 366 33.57 -3.92 -5.48
C PHE A 366 33.32 -4.63 -4.16
N THR A 367 32.88 -3.90 -3.14
CA THR A 367 32.25 -4.50 -1.95
C THR A 367 30.75 -4.30 -2.00
N VAL A 368 29.97 -5.22 -1.42
CA VAL A 368 28.52 -5.13 -1.40
C VAL A 368 28.06 -3.83 -0.72
N ASN A 369 28.71 -3.41 0.36
CA ASN A 369 28.40 -2.15 1.03
C ASN A 369 28.70 -0.92 0.16
N ASP A 370 29.71 -0.97 -0.70
CA ASP A 370 29.99 0.15 -1.61
C ASP A 370 28.86 0.31 -2.65
N LEU A 371 28.27 -0.80 -3.06
CA LEU A 371 27.09 -0.78 -3.96
C LEU A 371 25.83 -0.28 -3.23
N VAL A 372 25.53 -0.83 -2.05
CA VAL A 372 24.33 -0.46 -1.25
C VAL A 372 24.39 0.99 -0.78
N GLU A 373 25.57 1.47 -0.37
CA GLU A 373 25.78 2.83 0.09
C GLU A 373 26.08 3.82 -1.05
N SER A 374 25.98 3.36 -2.31
CA SER A 374 26.24 4.21 -3.50
C SER A 374 27.64 4.81 -3.55
N ARG A 375 28.64 4.10 -3.03
CA ARG A 375 30.05 4.52 -3.02
C ARG A 375 30.73 4.14 -4.34
N PHE A 376 30.19 4.59 -5.45
CA PHE A 376 30.59 4.19 -6.80
C PHE A 376 32.07 4.45 -7.11
N GLY A 377 32.72 5.40 -6.43
CA GLY A 377 34.16 5.66 -6.59
C GLY A 377 35.09 4.58 -6.04
N LYS A 378 34.55 3.63 -5.27
CA LYS A 378 35.29 2.45 -4.83
C LYS A 378 35.07 1.24 -5.71
N ILE A 379 34.09 1.31 -6.62
CA ILE A 379 33.79 0.29 -7.59
C ILE A 379 34.73 0.44 -8.78
N HIS A 380 35.37 -0.63 -9.16
CA HIS A 380 36.14 -0.72 -10.39
C HIS A 380 35.48 -1.75 -11.30
N SER A 381 34.83 -1.28 -12.35
CA SER A 381 34.16 -2.13 -13.32
C SER A 381 34.45 -1.62 -14.73
N SER A 382 34.75 -2.52 -15.62
CA SER A 382 35.00 -2.19 -17.02
C SER A 382 34.57 -3.33 -17.92
N GLY A 383 34.17 -3.00 -19.13
CA GLY A 383 33.87 -3.99 -20.15
C GLY A 383 32.55 -3.75 -20.87
N LYS A 384 32.13 -4.76 -21.60
CA LYS A 384 30.95 -4.74 -22.48
C LYS A 384 30.13 -6.00 -22.29
N LEU A 385 28.83 -5.85 -22.36
CA LEU A 385 27.85 -6.93 -22.41
C LEU A 385 26.89 -6.62 -23.56
N ASN A 386 26.71 -7.56 -24.46
CA ASN A 386 25.71 -7.47 -25.54
C ASN A 386 24.77 -8.67 -25.43
N ILE A 387 23.49 -8.43 -25.61
CA ILE A 387 22.44 -9.43 -25.62
C ILE A 387 21.66 -9.23 -26.91
N ASP A 388 21.65 -10.24 -27.77
CA ASP A 388 20.86 -10.18 -29.01
C ASP A 388 19.37 -10.34 -28.68
N LYS A 389 18.98 -11.51 -28.23
CA LYS A 389 17.62 -11.77 -27.74
C LYS A 389 17.74 -12.64 -26.49
N LEU A 390 17.07 -12.22 -25.41
CA LEU A 390 17.00 -13.01 -24.18
C LEU A 390 15.52 -13.20 -23.82
N LYS A 391 15.10 -14.46 -23.77
CA LYS A 391 13.83 -14.87 -23.21
C LYS A 391 14.09 -15.72 -21.99
N ALA A 392 13.54 -15.35 -20.85
CA ALA A 392 13.66 -16.10 -19.62
C ALA A 392 12.26 -16.29 -19.00
N PHE A 393 11.90 -17.55 -18.79
CA PHE A 393 10.66 -17.92 -18.12
C PHE A 393 10.99 -18.81 -16.93
N SER A 394 10.36 -18.55 -15.79
CA SER A 394 10.46 -19.37 -14.58
C SER A 394 9.09 -19.59 -13.98
N GLN A 395 8.63 -20.84 -13.96
CA GLN A 395 7.35 -21.21 -13.36
C GLN A 395 7.35 -20.98 -11.85
N SER A 396 8.43 -21.33 -11.15
CA SER A 396 8.53 -21.16 -9.69
C SER A 396 8.48 -19.70 -9.24
N LEU A 397 9.07 -18.80 -10.03
CA LEU A 397 9.03 -17.36 -9.78
C LEU A 397 7.80 -16.70 -10.39
N GLY A 398 7.06 -17.37 -11.28
CA GLY A 398 5.96 -16.80 -12.05
C GLY A 398 6.41 -15.61 -12.92
N MET A 399 7.62 -15.68 -13.50
CA MET A 399 8.23 -14.55 -14.21
C MET A 399 8.54 -14.91 -15.65
N ASP A 400 8.18 -14.03 -16.58
CA ASP A 400 8.50 -14.11 -18.01
C ASP A 400 9.15 -12.79 -18.42
N ILE A 401 10.39 -12.85 -18.90
CA ILE A 401 11.20 -11.70 -19.31
C ILE A 401 11.61 -11.90 -20.76
N PHE A 402 11.43 -10.87 -21.55
CA PHE A 402 11.96 -10.79 -22.91
C PHE A 402 12.75 -9.49 -23.09
N ILE A 403 13.99 -9.61 -23.56
CA ILE A 403 14.90 -8.51 -23.87
C ILE A 403 15.37 -8.68 -25.32
N SER A 404 15.31 -7.63 -26.11
CA SER A 404 15.90 -7.64 -27.44
C SER A 404 16.96 -6.54 -27.58
N ASP A 405 18.03 -6.84 -28.26
CA ASP A 405 19.10 -5.92 -28.69
C ASP A 405 19.56 -5.01 -27.52
N ALA A 406 20.02 -5.65 -26.43
CA ALA A 406 20.53 -4.93 -25.29
C ALA A 406 22.05 -4.86 -25.30
N TYR A 407 22.56 -3.71 -24.89
CA TYR A 407 24.01 -3.55 -24.62
C TYR A 407 24.23 -2.83 -23.29
N LEU A 408 25.31 -3.20 -22.64
CA LEU A 408 25.85 -2.53 -21.46
C LEU A 408 27.32 -2.29 -21.68
N THR A 409 27.78 -1.06 -21.52
CA THR A 409 29.21 -0.73 -21.51
C THR A 409 29.54 -0.03 -20.19
N ILE A 410 30.53 -0.53 -19.50
CA ILE A 410 31.04 0.04 -18.28
C ILE A 410 32.51 0.40 -18.51
N ASP A 411 32.89 1.62 -18.15
CA ASP A 411 34.26 2.11 -18.24
C ASP A 411 34.62 2.77 -16.93
N THR A 412 35.75 2.36 -16.35
CA THR A 412 36.28 2.93 -15.12
C THR A 412 37.65 3.51 -15.38
N THR A 413 37.76 4.82 -15.22
CA THR A 413 39.01 5.53 -15.35
C THR A 413 39.58 5.85 -13.96
N HIS A 414 40.88 5.63 -13.79
CA HIS A 414 41.58 5.96 -12.55
C HIS A 414 42.11 7.40 -12.60
N GLN A 415 41.61 8.26 -11.73
CA GLN A 415 42.01 9.63 -11.67
C GLN A 415 42.96 9.87 -10.45
N LYS A 416 44.13 10.43 -10.72
CA LYS A 416 45.08 10.87 -9.71
C LYS A 416 45.57 12.27 -10.08
N SER A 417 45.53 13.19 -9.14
CA SER A 417 46.07 14.54 -9.30
C SER A 417 46.76 15.03 -8.00
N LEU A 418 47.44 16.15 -8.06
CA LEU A 418 48.08 16.80 -6.86
C LEU A 418 47.03 17.24 -5.83
N TYR A 419 45.78 17.44 -6.24
CA TYR A 419 44.70 17.98 -5.41
C TYR A 419 43.59 16.96 -5.12
N ILE A 420 43.61 15.82 -5.77
CA ILE A 420 42.57 14.80 -5.66
C ILE A 420 43.24 13.45 -5.36
N GLU A 421 42.85 12.83 -4.26
CA GLU A 421 43.28 11.48 -3.96
C GLU A 421 42.87 10.51 -5.10
N SER A 422 43.61 9.42 -5.19
CA SER A 422 43.34 8.39 -6.18
C SER A 422 41.90 7.86 -6.08
N GLN A 423 41.12 8.00 -7.13
CA GLN A 423 39.71 7.52 -7.18
C GLN A 423 39.36 6.98 -8.55
N ASN A 424 38.38 6.06 -8.57
CA ASN A 424 37.83 5.50 -9.78
C ASN A 424 36.63 6.32 -10.24
N LEU A 425 36.62 6.76 -11.48
CA LEU A 425 35.47 7.41 -12.12
C LEU A 425 34.84 6.41 -13.07
N MET A 426 33.58 6.09 -12.83
CA MET A 426 32.82 5.12 -13.62
C MET A 426 31.85 5.83 -14.56
N ARG A 427 31.80 5.32 -15.77
CA ARG A 427 30.78 5.67 -16.76
C ARG A 427 30.12 4.40 -17.25
N MET A 428 28.78 4.37 -17.20
CA MET A 428 27.98 3.23 -17.63
C MET A 428 26.99 3.71 -18.68
N THR A 429 26.93 3.01 -19.80
CA THR A 429 25.91 3.21 -20.82
C THR A 429 25.17 1.90 -21.05
N MET A 430 23.85 1.95 -21.12
CA MET A 430 23.01 0.79 -21.40
C MET A 430 21.94 1.19 -22.39
N GLY A 431 21.68 0.32 -23.35
CA GLY A 431 20.55 0.44 -24.26
C GLY A 431 19.81 -0.88 -24.35
N ILE A 432 18.50 -0.83 -24.47
CA ILE A 432 17.62 -1.99 -24.67
C ILE A 432 16.55 -1.57 -25.67
N ASP A 433 16.46 -2.29 -26.79
CA ASP A 433 15.48 -1.96 -27.82
C ASP A 433 14.05 -2.30 -27.36
N SER A 434 13.85 -3.48 -26.78
CA SER A 434 12.57 -3.89 -26.21
C SER A 434 12.76 -4.70 -24.94
N LEU A 435 12.05 -4.33 -23.90
CA LEU A 435 12.00 -5.02 -22.60
C LEU A 435 10.55 -5.34 -22.26
N ASN A 436 10.21 -6.62 -22.16
CA ASN A 436 8.92 -7.10 -21.71
C ASN A 436 9.09 -7.90 -20.42
N ILE A 437 8.32 -7.59 -19.41
CA ILE A 437 8.32 -8.28 -18.13
C ILE A 437 6.89 -8.64 -17.77
N LYS A 438 6.64 -9.91 -17.46
CA LYS A 438 5.40 -10.38 -16.84
C LYS A 438 5.72 -11.07 -15.53
N TYR A 439 4.96 -10.78 -14.51
CA TYR A 439 5.13 -11.33 -13.18
C TYR A 439 3.79 -11.83 -12.64
N LYS A 440 3.67 -13.14 -12.43
CA LYS A 440 2.51 -13.85 -11.82
C LYS A 440 1.14 -13.45 -12.36
N ASP A 441 1.03 -13.11 -13.61
CA ASP A 441 -0.18 -12.49 -14.20
C ASP A 441 -0.68 -11.21 -13.47
N GLU A 442 0.05 -10.78 -12.43
CA GLU A 442 -0.28 -9.58 -11.65
C GLU A 442 0.18 -8.31 -12.34
N ILE A 443 1.34 -8.34 -12.99
CA ILE A 443 1.94 -7.17 -13.64
C ILE A 443 2.51 -7.57 -14.99
N SER A 444 2.18 -6.79 -16.03
CA SER A 444 2.81 -6.87 -17.34
C SER A 444 3.33 -5.49 -17.74
N THR A 445 4.63 -5.40 -18.01
CA THR A 445 5.30 -4.14 -18.38
C THR A 445 6.04 -4.33 -19.71
N ASN A 446 5.85 -3.38 -20.61
CA ASN A 446 6.58 -3.27 -21.87
C ASN A 446 7.28 -1.91 -21.94
N ILE A 447 8.58 -1.90 -22.27
CA ILE A 447 9.38 -0.68 -22.44
C ILE A 447 10.11 -0.79 -23.80
N SER A 448 10.07 0.27 -24.58
CA SER A 448 10.77 0.33 -25.87
C SER A 448 11.83 1.43 -25.88
N LYS A 449 12.97 1.14 -26.53
CA LYS A 449 14.09 2.07 -26.69
C LYS A 449 14.56 2.65 -25.34
N LEU A 450 14.84 1.78 -24.38
CA LEU A 450 15.40 2.18 -23.08
C LEU A 450 16.89 2.49 -23.25
N GLU A 451 17.28 3.71 -22.91
CA GLU A 451 18.67 4.16 -22.89
C GLU A 451 19.01 4.71 -21.51
N MET A 452 20.16 4.33 -21.00
CA MET A 452 20.66 4.81 -19.72
C MET A 452 22.13 5.24 -19.84
N LEU A 453 22.43 6.37 -19.26
CA LEU A 453 23.79 6.87 -19.05
C LEU A 453 23.94 7.21 -17.58
N ALA A 454 24.93 6.65 -16.91
CA ALA A 454 25.31 7.05 -15.56
C ALA A 454 26.83 7.30 -15.50
N GLN A 455 27.22 8.35 -14.80
CA GLN A 455 28.64 8.68 -14.64
C GLN A 455 28.91 9.32 -13.28
N THR A 456 30.06 8.99 -12.69
CA THR A 456 30.54 9.60 -11.47
C THR A 456 31.42 10.82 -11.76
N SER A 457 31.52 11.74 -10.80
CA SER A 457 32.36 12.93 -10.89
C SER A 457 33.40 12.94 -9.75
N PRO A 458 34.59 13.51 -9.95
CA PRO A 458 35.62 13.51 -8.94
C PRO A 458 35.26 14.35 -7.71
N VAL A 459 35.78 13.93 -6.55
CA VAL A 459 35.68 14.69 -5.30
C VAL A 459 37.08 14.83 -4.68
N ILE A 460 37.28 15.93 -3.97
CA ILE A 460 38.55 16.18 -3.24
C ILE A 460 38.64 15.29 -2.00
N ASP A 461 37.51 15.11 -1.32
CA ASP A 461 37.38 14.29 -0.11
C ASP A 461 36.80 12.90 -0.49
N THR A 462 37.65 11.90 -0.51
CA THR A 462 37.30 10.51 -0.87
C THR A 462 36.40 9.82 0.15
N THR A 463 36.23 10.40 1.34
CA THR A 463 35.27 9.91 2.32
C THR A 463 33.85 10.42 2.04
N ALA A 464 33.68 11.46 1.22
CA ALA A 464 32.40 11.99 0.85
C ALA A 464 31.67 11.09 -0.17
N VAL A 465 30.36 11.20 -0.22
CA VAL A 465 29.55 10.63 -1.31
C VAL A 465 30.05 11.15 -2.64
N ILE A 466 30.39 10.25 -3.56
CA ILE A 466 30.84 10.62 -4.90
C ILE A 466 29.66 11.13 -5.70
N PRO A 467 29.77 12.32 -6.30
CA PRO A 467 28.71 12.84 -7.15
C PRO A 467 28.50 11.93 -8.37
N MET A 468 27.26 11.61 -8.65
CA MET A 468 26.86 10.84 -9.82
C MET A 468 25.78 11.60 -10.58
N THR A 469 25.87 11.60 -11.88
CA THR A 469 24.82 12.07 -12.78
C THR A 469 24.33 10.93 -13.63
N GLY A 470 23.03 10.93 -13.93
CA GLY A 470 22.40 9.91 -14.74
C GLY A 470 21.35 10.48 -15.68
N GLN A 471 21.18 9.81 -16.79
CA GLN A 471 20.12 10.05 -17.75
C GLN A 471 19.49 8.69 -18.05
N LEU A 472 18.17 8.62 -18.01
CA LEU A 472 17.36 7.48 -18.45
C LEU A 472 16.35 8.00 -19.44
N ALA A 473 16.27 7.39 -20.61
CA ALA A 473 15.29 7.74 -21.63
C ALA A 473 14.62 6.49 -22.17
N PHE A 474 13.35 6.61 -22.54
CA PHE A 474 12.62 5.56 -23.26
C PHE A 474 11.57 6.19 -24.18
N ASN A 475 11.21 5.48 -25.24
CA ASN A 475 10.21 5.97 -26.18
C ASN A 475 8.79 5.63 -25.74
N HIS A 476 8.60 4.47 -25.14
CA HIS A 476 7.28 4.02 -24.74
C HIS A 476 7.39 3.09 -23.52
N LEU A 477 6.52 3.29 -22.55
CA LEU A 477 6.31 2.41 -21.40
C LEU A 477 4.83 2.11 -21.30
N ARG A 478 4.48 0.84 -21.14
CA ARG A 478 3.12 0.38 -20.89
C ARG A 478 3.15 -0.65 -19.78
N THR A 479 2.46 -0.36 -18.69
CA THR A 479 2.30 -1.28 -17.56
C THR A 479 0.83 -1.57 -17.34
N ARG A 480 0.49 -2.84 -17.15
CA ARG A 480 -0.84 -3.31 -16.80
C ARG A 480 -0.75 -4.15 -15.54
N THR A 481 -1.67 -3.93 -14.60
CA THR A 481 -1.87 -4.79 -13.44
C THR A 481 -3.02 -5.77 -13.66
N ALA A 482 -3.10 -6.82 -12.82
CA ALA A 482 -4.22 -7.79 -12.82
C ALA A 482 -5.57 -7.10 -12.66
N ASP A 483 -5.65 -6.09 -11.80
CA ASP A 483 -6.86 -5.29 -11.57
C ASP A 483 -7.21 -4.34 -12.73
N SER A 484 -6.63 -4.55 -13.91
CA SER A 484 -6.87 -3.71 -15.09
C SER A 484 -6.61 -2.22 -14.86
N VAL A 485 -5.52 -1.91 -14.14
CA VAL A 485 -4.95 -0.57 -14.08
C VAL A 485 -3.84 -0.46 -15.12
N TRP A 486 -3.88 0.60 -15.91
CA TRP A 486 -2.94 0.87 -16.97
C TRP A 486 -2.16 2.15 -16.71
N ILE A 487 -0.86 2.08 -16.90
CA ILE A 487 0.04 3.24 -16.94
C ILE A 487 0.73 3.22 -18.30
N VAL A 488 0.53 4.27 -19.07
CA VAL A 488 1.17 4.43 -20.39
C VAL A 488 1.92 5.74 -20.40
N ALA A 489 3.23 5.68 -20.65
CA ALA A 489 4.07 6.85 -20.84
C ALA A 489 4.63 6.84 -22.28
N GLY A 490 4.52 7.95 -22.96
CA GLY A 490 5.18 8.21 -24.24
C GLY A 490 6.68 8.48 -24.05
N ARG A 491 7.29 9.15 -25.02
CA ARG A 491 8.70 9.52 -24.92
C ARG A 491 8.99 10.22 -23.60
N SER A 492 9.90 9.65 -22.83
CA SER A 492 10.24 10.09 -21.48
C SER A 492 11.74 10.19 -21.30
N GLU A 493 12.17 11.19 -20.57
CA GLU A 493 13.55 11.40 -20.22
C GLU A 493 13.65 11.79 -18.72
N LEU A 494 14.48 11.08 -17.99
CA LEU A 494 14.84 11.40 -16.62
C LEU A 494 16.31 11.81 -16.60
N LYS A 495 16.61 13.00 -16.15
CA LYS A 495 17.95 13.50 -15.89
C LYS A 495 18.09 13.80 -14.40
N GLY A 496 19.11 13.25 -13.77
CA GLY A 496 19.26 13.45 -12.34
C GLY A 496 20.67 13.19 -11.87
N GLY A 497 20.86 13.38 -10.59
CA GLY A 497 22.15 13.12 -9.98
C GLY A 497 22.11 13.16 -8.47
N ILE A 498 23.17 12.65 -7.91
CA ILE A 498 23.44 12.60 -6.48
C ILE A 498 24.70 13.42 -6.22
N LYS A 499 24.73 14.18 -5.16
CA LYS A 499 25.90 14.95 -4.69
C LYS A 499 25.96 14.92 -3.17
N PRO A 500 27.15 15.17 -2.56
CA PRO A 500 27.26 15.27 -1.11
C PRO A 500 26.38 16.39 -0.56
N SER A 501 25.80 16.15 0.61
CA SER A 501 25.08 17.18 1.36
C SER A 501 26.06 18.25 1.88
N THR A 502 25.56 19.47 2.02
CA THR A 502 26.34 20.59 2.58
C THR A 502 26.53 20.49 4.07
N SER A 503 25.68 19.74 4.79
CA SER A 503 25.77 19.58 6.25
C SER A 503 26.58 18.37 6.67
N ASP A 504 26.55 17.34 5.83
CA ASP A 504 27.20 16.05 6.09
C ASP A 504 27.60 15.44 4.76
N LYS A 505 28.88 15.47 4.45
CA LYS A 505 29.41 14.97 3.18
C LYS A 505 29.18 13.47 2.94
N LEU A 506 28.86 12.71 3.99
CA LEU A 506 28.52 11.28 3.91
C LEU A 506 27.06 11.04 3.51
N THR A 507 26.21 12.05 3.64
CA THR A 507 24.79 11.93 3.26
C THR A 507 24.57 12.46 1.84
N PRO A 508 23.95 11.71 0.92
CA PRO A 508 23.68 12.19 -0.41
C PRO A 508 22.52 13.21 -0.45
N THR A 509 22.55 14.10 -1.42
CA THR A 509 21.38 14.85 -1.89
C THR A 509 21.10 14.41 -3.32
N ALA A 510 19.83 14.35 -3.69
CA ALA A 510 19.43 13.92 -5.02
C ALA A 510 18.63 15.03 -5.71
N ALA A 511 18.81 15.19 -7.01
CA ALA A 511 17.98 16.05 -7.83
C ALA A 511 17.68 15.34 -9.16
N ALA A 512 16.45 15.45 -9.64
CA ALA A 512 16.04 14.89 -10.91
C ALA A 512 15.05 15.80 -11.61
N VAL A 513 15.10 15.75 -12.95
CA VAL A 513 14.09 16.29 -13.86
C VAL A 513 13.58 15.14 -14.71
N ILE A 514 12.27 14.93 -14.69
CA ILE A 514 11.59 13.93 -15.49
C ILE A 514 10.72 14.68 -16.51
N SER A 515 10.95 14.45 -17.79
CA SER A 515 10.13 14.99 -18.87
C SER A 515 9.38 13.86 -19.55
N ILE A 516 8.07 14.01 -19.71
CA ILE A 516 7.19 12.98 -20.28
C ILE A 516 6.29 13.65 -21.31
N ASP A 517 6.35 13.21 -22.57
CA ASP A 517 5.50 13.77 -23.62
C ASP A 517 4.02 13.51 -23.35
N THR A 518 3.70 12.27 -22.96
CA THR A 518 2.34 11.85 -22.67
C THR A 518 2.37 10.85 -21.52
N LEU A 519 1.61 11.10 -20.48
CA LEU A 519 1.40 10.16 -19.38
C LEU A 519 -0.10 9.89 -19.23
N LYS A 520 -0.50 8.63 -19.33
CA LYS A 520 -1.87 8.20 -19.14
C LYS A 520 -1.96 7.22 -17.97
N TYR A 521 -2.90 7.43 -17.11
CA TYR A 521 -3.31 6.51 -16.06
C TYR A 521 -4.77 6.14 -16.27
N ILE A 522 -5.09 4.87 -16.33
CA ILE A 522 -6.46 4.37 -16.52
C ILE A 522 -6.70 3.26 -15.49
N SER A 523 -7.73 3.41 -14.70
CA SER A 523 -8.17 2.39 -13.74
C SER A 523 -9.57 1.94 -14.12
N MET A 524 -9.69 0.69 -14.58
CA MET A 524 -10.99 0.12 -14.94
C MET A 524 -11.88 -0.12 -13.71
N PRO A 525 -11.37 -0.64 -12.59
CA PRO A 525 -12.16 -0.79 -11.38
C PRO A 525 -12.76 0.54 -10.88
N LEU A 526 -11.94 1.60 -10.90
CA LEU A 526 -12.39 2.93 -10.47
C LEU A 526 -13.08 3.70 -11.60
N ARG A 527 -13.08 3.19 -12.84
CA ARG A 527 -13.51 3.90 -14.06
C ARG A 527 -13.02 5.34 -14.07
N THR A 528 -11.72 5.49 -13.80
CA THR A 528 -11.05 6.79 -13.71
C THR A 528 -9.90 6.81 -14.70
N GLY A 529 -9.77 7.89 -15.42
CA GLY A 529 -8.68 8.14 -16.35
C GLY A 529 -8.08 9.52 -16.17
N LEU A 530 -6.76 9.59 -16.29
CA LEU A 530 -5.98 10.83 -16.28
C LEU A 530 -4.98 10.80 -17.43
N SER A 531 -4.92 11.88 -18.17
CA SER A 531 -3.93 12.09 -19.23
C SER A 531 -3.23 13.43 -19.06
N LEU A 532 -1.91 13.39 -19.01
CA LEU A 532 -1.04 14.57 -18.97
C LEU A 532 -0.24 14.64 -20.28
N THR A 533 -0.14 15.80 -20.87
CA THR A 533 0.68 16.03 -22.06
C THR A 533 1.75 17.07 -21.79
N GLY A 534 2.95 16.84 -22.30
CA GLY A 534 4.09 17.72 -22.14
C GLY A 534 4.44 17.98 -20.69
N SER A 535 4.51 16.92 -19.90
CA SER A 535 4.73 16.99 -18.45
C SER A 535 6.21 17.10 -18.12
N SER A 536 6.54 17.90 -17.11
CA SER A 536 7.88 17.99 -16.51
C SER A 536 7.77 18.00 -15.01
N PHE A 537 8.50 17.08 -14.39
CA PHE A 537 8.57 16.93 -12.92
C PHE A 537 10.00 17.26 -12.51
N THR A 538 10.19 18.31 -11.73
CA THR A 538 11.46 18.57 -11.06
C THR A 538 11.35 18.14 -9.61
N ILE A 539 12.34 17.41 -9.13
CA ILE A 539 12.39 16.98 -7.74
C ILE A 539 13.79 17.15 -7.18
N GLU A 540 13.91 17.66 -5.99
CA GLU A 540 15.15 17.72 -5.22
C GLU A 540 14.89 17.15 -3.83
N ALA A 541 15.65 16.13 -3.45
CA ALA A 541 15.61 15.53 -2.13
C ALA A 541 16.83 15.95 -1.31
N LEU A 542 16.59 16.61 -0.19
CA LEU A 542 17.60 17.12 0.71
C LEU A 542 17.45 16.45 2.09
N PRO A 543 18.57 16.20 2.81
CA PRO A 543 18.47 15.83 4.22
C PRO A 543 17.71 16.91 5.01
N TYR A 544 16.85 16.48 5.92
CA TYR A 544 16.01 17.41 6.70
C TYR A 544 16.79 18.51 7.41
N ARG A 545 18.04 18.23 7.83
CA ARG A 545 18.94 19.20 8.46
C ARG A 545 19.32 20.33 7.51
N ASP A 546 19.60 20.03 6.24
CA ASP A 546 20.00 21.02 5.21
C ASP A 546 18.80 21.87 4.79
N ALA A 547 17.66 21.26 4.56
CA ALA A 547 16.44 21.97 4.24
C ALA A 547 16.08 23.00 5.32
N ARG A 548 16.24 22.63 6.59
CA ARG A 548 16.01 23.53 7.73
C ARG A 548 17.03 24.68 7.80
N ARG A 549 18.31 24.45 7.46
CA ARG A 549 19.33 25.52 7.35
C ARG A 549 18.96 26.51 6.25
N LEU A 550 18.56 26.03 5.09
CA LEU A 550 18.13 26.88 3.98
C LEU A 550 16.90 27.72 4.33
N GLN A 551 15.90 27.12 5.00
CA GLN A 551 14.74 27.87 5.49
C GLN A 551 15.12 28.95 6.51
N MET A 552 16.05 28.66 7.42
CA MET A 552 16.53 29.64 8.38
C MET A 552 17.30 30.76 7.71
N ALA A 553 18.18 30.50 6.74
CA ALA A 553 18.90 31.48 5.98
C ALA A 553 17.96 32.42 5.19
N ASN A 554 16.89 31.87 4.61
CA ASN A 554 15.86 32.67 3.93
C ASN A 554 14.97 33.47 4.89
N ARG A 555 14.75 33.00 6.13
CA ARG A 555 14.04 33.75 7.18
C ARG A 555 14.90 34.84 7.80
N GLN A 556 16.21 34.67 7.91
CA GLN A 556 17.14 35.71 8.42
C GLN A 556 17.25 36.92 7.50
N ARG A 557 16.86 36.80 6.23
CA ARG A 557 16.70 37.95 5.32
C ARG A 557 15.44 38.80 5.63
N ARG A 558 14.49 38.29 6.43
CA ARG A 558 13.37 39.04 7.02
C ARG A 558 13.74 39.33 8.47
N THR A 559 14.07 40.60 8.76
CA THR A 559 14.45 41.10 10.10
C THR A 559 13.39 40.72 11.14
N LEU A 560 13.71 39.73 11.99
CA LEU A 560 12.93 39.41 13.18
C LEU A 560 13.25 40.43 14.28
N THR A 561 12.24 41.01 14.92
CA THR A 561 12.40 41.82 16.12
C THR A 561 12.96 40.99 17.28
N ASP A 562 13.65 41.63 18.21
CA ASP A 562 14.27 40.92 19.35
C ASP A 562 13.27 40.19 20.25
N GLU A 563 12.03 40.69 20.37
CA GLU A 563 10.94 40.02 21.09
C GLU A 563 10.52 38.71 20.43
N GLN A 564 10.51 38.61 19.12
CA GLN A 564 10.22 37.37 18.39
C GLN A 564 11.34 36.34 18.55
N ARG A 565 12.57 36.76 18.75
CA ARG A 565 13.72 35.86 19.04
C ARG A 565 13.62 35.22 20.42
N VAL A 566 13.21 35.98 21.43
CA VAL A 566 13.04 35.49 22.81
C VAL A 566 11.90 34.43 22.86
N HIS A 567 10.76 34.71 22.24
CA HIS A 567 9.61 33.83 22.21
C HIS A 567 9.89 32.50 21.48
N LEU A 568 10.68 32.53 20.40
CA LEU A 568 11.15 31.34 19.71
C LEU A 568 12.11 30.48 20.54
N THR A 569 12.92 31.10 21.39
CA THR A 569 13.90 30.42 22.24
C THR A 569 13.19 29.68 23.40
N GLU A 570 12.18 30.31 23.99
CA GLU A 570 11.34 29.68 25.03
C GLU A 570 10.50 28.52 24.49
N LYS A 571 9.94 28.67 23.30
CA LYS A 571 9.18 27.60 22.62
C LYS A 571 10.08 26.40 22.27
N ARG A 572 11.36 26.64 21.95
CA ARG A 572 12.36 25.57 21.72
C ARG A 572 12.72 24.81 23.00
N LYS A 573 12.87 25.48 24.16
CA LYS A 573 13.13 24.82 25.45
C LYS A 573 11.97 23.94 25.89
N LYS A 574 10.72 24.35 25.65
CA LYS A 574 9.51 23.54 25.94
C LYS A 574 9.34 22.33 25.00
N MET A 575 9.85 22.38 23.78
CA MET A 575 9.77 21.24 22.84
C MET A 575 10.91 20.23 22.99
N ALA A 576 12.06 20.62 23.54
CA ALA A 576 13.19 19.72 23.77
C ALA A 576 12.96 18.66 24.86
N GLY A 577 11.95 18.85 25.71
CA GLY A 577 11.57 17.94 26.80
C GLY A 577 10.57 16.83 26.43
N LYS A 578 10.12 16.76 25.19
CA LYS A 578 9.17 15.75 24.73
C LYS A 578 9.72 14.93 23.55
N THR A 579 10.80 14.19 23.77
CA THR A 579 11.19 13.08 22.89
C THR A 579 10.40 11.85 23.31
N ALA A 580 9.27 11.64 22.67
CA ALA A 580 8.54 10.38 22.79
C ALA A 580 9.32 9.28 22.05
N VAL A 581 9.63 8.24 22.78
CA VAL A 581 10.06 6.94 22.25
C VAL A 581 8.91 6.41 21.40
N GLY A 582 9.08 6.35 20.09
CA GLY A 582 8.07 5.90 19.13
C GLY A 582 8.52 4.66 18.41
N ASP A 583 7.66 3.72 18.47
CA ASP A 583 7.60 2.40 17.82
C ASP A 583 8.20 2.37 16.39
N SER A 584 9.11 1.42 16.13
CA SER A 584 9.98 1.34 14.94
C SER A 584 9.39 0.50 13.79
N SER A 585 8.07 0.28 13.73
CA SER A 585 7.48 -0.74 12.86
C SER A 585 6.81 -0.27 11.55
N LYS A 586 6.97 1.00 11.10
CA LYS A 586 6.42 1.45 9.82
C LYS A 586 7.48 2.09 8.93
N THR A 587 7.90 1.36 7.92
CA THR A 587 8.91 1.74 6.90
C THR A 587 8.49 2.96 6.07
N GLU A 588 7.20 3.13 5.80
CA GLU A 588 6.65 4.20 4.94
C GLU A 588 6.85 5.63 5.49
N GLY A 589 6.95 5.81 6.80
CA GLY A 589 7.17 7.12 7.41
C GLY A 589 8.63 7.55 7.55
N GLN A 590 9.61 6.65 7.32
CA GLN A 590 11.02 6.96 7.57
C GLN A 590 11.60 7.95 6.55
N PHE A 591 11.20 7.87 5.28
CA PHE A 591 11.65 8.79 4.25
C PHE A 591 11.26 10.24 4.59
N LEU A 592 9.97 10.49 4.90
CA LEU A 592 9.45 11.81 5.25
C LEU A 592 10.05 12.39 6.54
N ARG A 593 10.63 11.57 7.41
CA ARG A 593 11.31 12.03 8.63
C ARG A 593 12.74 12.47 8.38
N LYS A 594 13.43 11.81 7.45
CA LYS A 594 14.86 12.03 7.19
C LYS A 594 15.11 13.02 6.04
N TRP A 595 14.19 13.10 5.08
CA TRP A 595 14.33 13.84 3.84
C TRP A 595 13.29 14.93 3.68
N GLU A 596 13.66 15.97 2.97
CA GLU A 596 12.78 17.02 2.46
C GLU A 596 12.79 16.95 0.94
N ALA A 597 11.66 16.64 0.34
CA ALA A 597 11.46 16.72 -1.10
C ALA A 597 10.88 18.10 -1.45
N ARG A 598 11.37 18.69 -2.53
CA ARG A 598 10.83 19.92 -3.10
C ARG A 598 10.95 19.87 -4.63
N GLY A 599 10.09 20.57 -5.30
CA GLY A 599 10.13 20.56 -6.75
C GLY A 599 8.95 21.28 -7.39
N SER A 600 8.77 20.97 -8.67
CA SER A 600 7.62 21.46 -9.44
C SER A 600 7.10 20.37 -10.36
N ILE A 601 5.81 20.44 -10.62
CA ILE A 601 5.11 19.64 -11.61
C ILE A 601 4.51 20.62 -12.62
N SER A 602 4.87 20.52 -13.87
CA SER A 602 4.28 21.29 -14.95
C SER A 602 3.77 20.40 -16.06
N PHE A 603 2.72 20.80 -16.73
CA PHE A 603 2.17 20.13 -17.89
C PHE A 603 1.56 21.15 -18.85
N LYS A 604 1.50 20.79 -20.12
CA LYS A 604 0.83 21.61 -21.14
C LYS A 604 -0.68 21.46 -21.12
N GLN A 605 -1.14 20.28 -20.78
CA GLN A 605 -2.56 19.99 -20.65
C GLN A 605 -2.75 18.77 -19.73
N MET A 606 -3.76 18.85 -18.89
CA MET A 606 -4.30 17.70 -18.17
C MET A 606 -5.74 17.46 -18.61
N ARG A 607 -6.06 16.22 -18.89
CA ARG A 607 -7.44 15.77 -19.09
C ARG A 607 -7.74 14.62 -18.14
N GLY A 608 -8.94 14.59 -17.58
CA GLY A 608 -9.34 13.55 -16.66
C GLY A 608 -10.82 13.29 -16.75
N PHE A 609 -11.21 12.12 -16.34
CA PHE A 609 -12.59 11.74 -16.08
C PHE A 609 -12.61 10.80 -14.87
N SER A 610 -13.72 10.78 -14.18
CA SER A 610 -13.94 9.85 -13.09
C SER A 610 -15.39 9.46 -13.03
N ARG A 611 -15.68 8.18 -12.80
CA ARG A 611 -17.05 7.73 -12.56
C ARG A 611 -17.68 8.41 -11.35
N MET A 612 -16.86 8.71 -10.33
CA MET A 612 -17.34 9.44 -9.14
C MET A 612 -17.71 10.90 -9.44
N PHE A 613 -17.26 11.41 -10.59
CA PHE A 613 -17.58 12.74 -11.07
C PHE A 613 -17.60 12.72 -12.61
N PRO A 614 -18.73 12.30 -13.22
CA PRO A 614 -18.81 11.99 -14.65
C PRO A 614 -18.91 13.26 -15.55
N LEU A 615 -18.01 14.20 -15.32
CA LEU A 615 -17.81 15.37 -16.19
C LEU A 615 -16.37 15.39 -16.70
N PRO A 616 -16.14 15.93 -17.91
CA PRO A 616 -14.80 16.18 -18.39
C PRO A 616 -14.07 17.13 -17.46
N ILE A 617 -12.90 16.70 -16.98
CA ILE A 617 -11.97 17.50 -16.21
C ILE A 617 -10.85 17.89 -17.15
N TRP A 618 -10.61 19.17 -17.28
CA TRP A 618 -9.59 19.68 -18.17
C TRP A 618 -8.85 20.84 -17.52
N MET A 619 -7.51 20.83 -17.57
CA MET A 619 -6.66 21.92 -17.08
C MET A 619 -5.77 22.45 -18.20
N GLU A 620 -5.66 23.76 -18.25
CA GLU A 620 -4.73 24.50 -19.10
C GLU A 620 -3.27 24.31 -18.62
N PRO A 621 -2.28 24.81 -19.38
CA PRO A 621 -0.89 24.74 -18.95
C PRO A 621 -0.70 25.29 -17.54
N THR A 622 -0.24 24.43 -16.66
CA THR A 622 -0.14 24.75 -15.22
C THR A 622 1.19 24.29 -14.67
N THR A 623 1.73 25.06 -13.73
CA THR A 623 2.90 24.70 -12.95
C THR A 623 2.55 24.74 -11.47
N MET A 624 2.65 23.59 -10.83
CA MET A 624 2.51 23.42 -9.39
C MET A 624 3.88 23.32 -8.75
N ARG A 625 4.09 23.98 -7.63
CA ARG A 625 5.31 23.84 -6.82
C ARG A 625 4.97 23.09 -5.55
N PHE A 626 5.84 22.19 -5.15
CA PHE A 626 5.66 21.41 -3.93
C PHE A 626 6.91 21.35 -3.09
N ASN A 627 6.72 21.17 -1.80
CA ASN A 627 7.72 20.67 -0.87
C ASN A 627 7.06 19.57 -0.02
N THR A 628 7.80 18.97 0.91
CA THR A 628 7.25 17.87 1.74
C THR A 628 6.04 18.28 2.59
N ASN A 629 5.81 19.57 2.78
CA ASN A 629 4.73 20.09 3.62
C ASN A 629 3.66 20.84 2.83
N ASP A 630 3.99 21.46 1.71
CA ASP A 630 3.11 22.37 1.02
C ASP A 630 3.10 22.12 -0.50
N ILE A 631 1.94 22.29 -1.14
CA ILE A 631 1.78 22.36 -2.59
C ILE A 631 1.14 23.68 -2.93
N THR A 632 1.76 24.44 -3.83
CA THR A 632 1.29 25.75 -4.27
C THR A 632 0.84 25.69 -5.72
N LEU A 633 -0.34 26.19 -6.00
CA LEU A 633 -0.89 26.40 -7.33
C LEU A 633 -0.94 27.90 -7.62
N THR A 634 -0.54 28.26 -8.85
CA THR A 634 -0.61 29.65 -9.32
C THR A 634 -1.24 29.65 -10.70
N ASP A 635 -2.32 30.43 -10.85
CA ASP A 635 -3.09 30.60 -12.08
C ASP A 635 -3.50 29.25 -12.74
N ALA A 636 -3.87 28.29 -11.91
CA ALA A 636 -4.31 26.97 -12.38
C ALA A 636 -5.72 27.08 -12.95
N ARG A 637 -5.85 27.00 -14.28
CA ARG A 637 -7.14 27.07 -14.97
C ARG A 637 -7.70 25.70 -15.17
N LEU A 638 -8.81 25.44 -14.48
CA LEU A 638 -9.52 24.18 -14.46
C LEU A 638 -10.90 24.35 -15.09
N HIS A 639 -11.29 23.40 -15.93
CA HIS A 639 -12.62 23.31 -16.53
C HIS A 639 -13.29 22.01 -16.07
N LEU A 640 -14.50 22.10 -15.58
CA LEU A 640 -15.34 20.99 -15.15
C LEU A 640 -16.66 21.05 -15.95
N GLY A 641 -16.79 20.27 -16.99
CA GLY A 641 -17.89 20.40 -17.94
C GLY A 641 -17.92 21.80 -18.57
N LYS A 642 -19.02 22.52 -18.39
CA LYS A 642 -19.19 23.92 -18.86
C LYS A 642 -18.55 24.96 -17.94
N SER A 643 -18.25 24.59 -16.70
CA SER A 643 -17.75 25.52 -15.68
C SER A 643 -16.25 25.73 -15.81
N ASN A 644 -15.77 26.95 -15.60
CA ASN A 644 -14.36 27.29 -15.59
C ASN A 644 -13.94 27.86 -14.23
N PHE A 645 -12.71 27.54 -13.82
CA PHE A 645 -12.17 27.96 -12.54
C PHE A 645 -10.70 28.39 -12.71
N THR A 646 -10.31 29.48 -12.13
CA THR A 646 -8.92 29.86 -11.94
C THR A 646 -8.58 29.76 -10.46
N LEU A 647 -7.66 28.87 -10.11
CA LEU A 647 -7.29 28.54 -8.75
C LEU A 647 -5.89 29.09 -8.43
N ASN A 648 -5.80 29.88 -7.37
CA ASN A 648 -4.55 30.37 -6.78
C ASN A 648 -4.55 30.03 -5.30
N GLY A 649 -3.52 29.34 -4.81
CA GLY A 649 -3.48 29.00 -3.40
C GLY A 649 -2.51 27.88 -3.07
N GLU A 650 -2.67 27.35 -1.86
CA GLU A 650 -1.80 26.32 -1.34
C GLU A 650 -2.53 25.26 -0.54
N ILE A 651 -2.00 24.05 -0.62
CA ILE A 651 -2.29 22.94 0.31
C ILE A 651 -1.11 22.86 1.27
N SER A 652 -1.36 22.81 2.57
CA SER A 652 -0.32 22.82 3.61
C SER A 652 -0.53 21.72 4.64
N GLN A 653 0.50 21.49 5.48
CA GLN A 653 0.53 20.48 6.54
C GLN A 653 0.50 19.01 6.04
N ILE A 654 0.93 18.74 4.81
CA ILE A 654 0.95 17.41 4.21
C ILE A 654 1.75 16.42 5.07
N ARG A 655 2.96 16.80 5.49
CA ARG A 655 3.81 15.95 6.37
C ARG A 655 3.10 15.61 7.69
N LYS A 656 2.40 16.56 8.28
CA LYS A 656 1.66 16.33 9.54
C LYS A 656 0.45 15.43 9.33
N ALA A 657 -0.27 15.62 8.22
CA ALA A 657 -1.41 14.78 7.85
C ALA A 657 -0.97 13.33 7.64
N MET A 658 0.10 13.09 6.88
CA MET A 658 0.59 11.75 6.57
C MET A 658 1.23 11.03 7.76
N LEU A 659 2.04 11.73 8.58
CA LEU A 659 2.79 11.09 9.67
C LEU A 659 2.03 10.99 10.99
N ARG A 660 0.99 11.80 11.21
CA ARG A 660 0.30 11.93 12.51
C ARG A 660 -1.22 11.90 12.40
N GLY A 661 -1.77 11.60 11.22
CA GLY A 661 -3.22 11.64 10.99
C GLY A 661 -3.82 13.04 11.19
N GLY A 662 -3.06 14.11 10.89
CA GLY A 662 -3.51 15.49 11.00
C GLY A 662 -4.40 15.91 9.82
N LYS A 663 -5.03 17.10 9.94
CA LYS A 663 -5.84 17.66 8.85
C LYS A 663 -4.97 18.25 7.76
N LEU A 664 -5.37 18.02 6.52
CA LEU A 664 -4.81 18.66 5.33
C LEU A 664 -5.44 20.04 5.19
N LYS A 665 -4.62 21.09 5.21
CA LYS A 665 -5.09 22.48 5.10
C LYS A 665 -4.94 22.99 3.68
N GLY A 666 -6.04 23.53 3.13
CA GLY A 666 -6.06 24.22 1.85
C GLY A 666 -6.54 25.66 2.00
N ASN A 667 -5.93 26.59 1.25
CA ASN A 667 -6.38 27.96 1.15
C ASN A 667 -6.25 28.40 -0.30
N PHE A 668 -7.39 28.70 -0.95
CA PHE A 668 -7.43 29.01 -2.36
C PHE A 668 -8.30 30.24 -2.66
N ASN A 669 -7.82 31.06 -3.56
CA ASN A 669 -8.64 32.03 -4.27
C ASN A 669 -9.18 31.36 -5.54
N LEU A 670 -10.49 31.27 -5.65
CA LEU A 670 -11.23 30.72 -6.78
C LEU A 670 -11.88 31.87 -7.55
N ASN A 671 -11.42 32.09 -8.78
CA ASN A 671 -12.08 33.00 -9.71
C ASN A 671 -12.74 32.20 -10.83
N SER A 672 -13.94 32.58 -11.24
CA SER A 672 -14.68 31.93 -12.31
C SER A 672 -15.42 32.96 -13.16
N ASP A 673 -15.42 32.77 -14.47
CA ASP A 673 -16.26 33.53 -15.36
C ASP A 673 -17.68 32.93 -15.43
N TYR A 674 -17.80 31.61 -15.34
CA TYR A 674 -19.04 30.87 -15.44
C TYR A 674 -19.02 29.57 -14.65
N ILE A 675 -20.07 29.35 -13.85
CA ILE A 675 -20.32 28.10 -13.10
C ILE A 675 -21.70 27.58 -13.41
N ASP A 676 -21.81 26.38 -13.99
CA ASP A 676 -23.08 25.65 -14.15
C ASP A 676 -23.28 24.72 -12.95
N CYS A 677 -23.89 25.23 -11.88
CA CYS A 677 -24.16 24.44 -10.68
C CYS A 677 -25.10 23.25 -10.95
N ASN A 678 -26.00 23.36 -11.92
CA ASN A 678 -26.92 22.28 -12.25
C ASN A 678 -26.16 21.08 -12.78
N GLN A 679 -25.23 21.30 -13.71
CA GLN A 679 -24.38 20.27 -14.26
C GLN A 679 -23.44 19.68 -13.19
N LEU A 680 -22.85 20.51 -12.35
CA LEU A 680 -21.95 20.05 -11.27
C LEU A 680 -22.70 19.20 -10.23
N MET A 681 -23.88 19.63 -9.80
CA MET A 681 -24.73 18.88 -8.86
C MET A 681 -25.20 17.54 -9.44
N GLN A 682 -25.64 17.54 -10.70
CA GLN A 682 -26.02 16.32 -11.40
C GLN A 682 -24.83 15.35 -11.48
N ALA A 683 -23.62 15.84 -11.78
CA ALA A 683 -22.43 15.01 -11.82
C ALA A 683 -22.08 14.42 -10.45
N VAL A 684 -22.19 15.19 -9.38
CA VAL A 684 -21.95 14.70 -8.01
C VAL A 684 -22.99 13.63 -7.65
N ASN A 685 -24.27 13.89 -7.92
CA ASN A 685 -25.34 12.93 -7.63
C ASN A 685 -25.18 11.64 -8.42
N ASN A 686 -24.92 11.71 -9.72
CA ASN A 686 -24.66 10.55 -10.56
C ASN A 686 -23.41 9.79 -10.08
N GLY A 687 -22.39 10.47 -9.62
CA GLY A 687 -21.17 9.86 -9.08
C GLY A 687 -21.40 9.07 -7.79
N MET A 688 -22.27 9.54 -6.91
CA MET A 688 -22.58 8.87 -5.64
C MET A 688 -23.43 7.61 -5.81
N GLN A 689 -24.31 7.55 -6.80
CA GLN A 689 -25.20 6.40 -7.06
C GLN A 689 -24.48 5.16 -7.60
N TYR A 690 -23.27 5.29 -8.08
CA TYR A 690 -22.54 4.22 -8.78
C TYR A 690 -21.82 3.19 -7.86
N GLY A 691 -22.14 3.14 -6.57
CA GLY A 691 -21.40 2.28 -5.61
C GLY A 691 -21.64 0.78 -5.73
N GLU A 692 -22.74 0.27 -6.30
CA GLU A 692 -23.16 -1.11 -6.04
C GLU A 692 -23.44 -2.04 -7.25
N ASN A 693 -23.61 -1.59 -8.49
CA ASN A 693 -23.92 -2.49 -9.61
C ASN A 693 -23.02 -2.29 -10.83
N THR A 694 -22.25 -3.33 -11.18
CA THR A 694 -21.25 -3.27 -12.24
C THR A 694 -21.30 -4.46 -13.17
N ASP A 695 -21.70 -4.24 -14.41
CA ASP A 695 -21.25 -5.06 -15.53
C ASP A 695 -20.06 -4.36 -16.22
N LEU A 696 -18.93 -5.06 -16.24
CA LEU A 696 -17.67 -4.62 -16.85
C LEU A 696 -17.81 -4.63 -18.38
N LEU A 697 -17.83 -3.46 -18.99
CA LEU A 697 -17.55 -3.33 -20.41
C LEU A 697 -16.09 -3.73 -20.68
N MET A 698 -15.89 -4.87 -21.30
CA MET A 698 -14.58 -5.34 -21.78
C MET A 698 -14.10 -4.40 -22.88
N LEU A 699 -13.09 -3.59 -22.58
CA LEU A 699 -12.35 -2.84 -23.60
C LEU A 699 -11.19 -3.70 -24.11
N SER A 700 -11.11 -3.93 -25.41
CA SER A 700 -9.98 -4.63 -26.03
C SER A 700 -8.70 -3.81 -25.92
N ASP A 701 -7.55 -4.50 -25.93
CA ASP A 701 -6.22 -3.86 -25.84
C ASP A 701 -5.96 -2.80 -26.92
N GLU A 702 -6.53 -2.97 -28.10
CA GLU A 702 -6.42 -2.02 -29.21
C GLU A 702 -7.21 -0.73 -28.97
N ASN A 703 -8.36 -0.80 -28.31
CA ASN A 703 -9.18 0.36 -27.98
C ASN A 703 -8.59 1.23 -26.87
N ILE A 704 -7.78 0.64 -25.97
CA ILE A 704 -7.16 1.38 -24.86
C ILE A 704 -6.11 2.38 -25.37
N ALA A 705 -5.40 2.05 -26.44
CA ALA A 705 -4.42 2.96 -27.07
C ALA A 705 -5.09 4.16 -27.78
N GLN A 706 -6.33 4.00 -28.21
CA GLN A 706 -7.14 5.00 -28.92
C GLN A 706 -8.17 5.71 -28.04
N LEU A 707 -8.21 5.42 -26.73
CA LEU A 707 -9.14 6.04 -25.79
C LEU A 707 -9.00 7.56 -25.78
N ASN A 708 -9.81 8.18 -26.62
CA ASN A 708 -10.16 9.58 -26.45
C ASN A 708 -11.07 9.68 -25.24
N THR A 709 -10.80 10.63 -24.35
CA THR A 709 -11.63 10.94 -23.18
C THR A 709 -13.10 11.13 -23.54
N GLU A 710 -13.41 11.56 -24.77
CA GLU A 710 -14.77 11.75 -25.30
C GLU A 710 -15.59 10.46 -25.41
N SER A 711 -14.99 9.35 -25.87
CA SER A 711 -15.72 8.08 -26.06
C SER A 711 -16.14 7.41 -24.74
N LEU A 712 -15.40 7.64 -23.67
CA LEU A 712 -15.77 7.16 -22.33
C LEU A 712 -16.87 8.02 -21.68
N GLN A 713 -16.91 9.30 -22.00
CA GLN A 713 -17.96 10.22 -21.55
C GLN A 713 -19.31 9.87 -22.14
N ASP A 714 -19.37 9.55 -23.42
CA ASP A 714 -20.62 9.16 -24.09
C ASP A 714 -21.21 7.86 -23.51
N SER A 715 -20.33 6.92 -23.13
CA SER A 715 -20.74 5.67 -22.47
C SER A 715 -21.30 5.86 -21.05
N ILE A 716 -20.83 6.87 -20.33
CA ILE A 716 -21.27 7.19 -18.97
C ILE A 716 -22.57 8.01 -19.01
N ALA A 717 -22.71 8.91 -19.98
CA ALA A 717 -23.89 9.78 -20.13
C ALA A 717 -25.15 9.02 -20.57
N GLN A 718 -25.03 7.84 -21.19
CA GLN A 718 -26.15 7.05 -21.68
C GLN A 718 -26.82 6.13 -20.66
N THR A 719 -26.31 6.06 -19.43
CA THR A 719 -26.92 5.22 -18.38
C THR A 719 -27.96 6.04 -17.64
N GLU A 720 -29.24 5.85 -17.98
CA GLU A 720 -30.36 6.39 -17.19
C GLU A 720 -30.31 5.79 -15.77
N THR A 721 -30.27 6.63 -14.77
CA THR A 721 -30.14 6.22 -13.36
C THR A 721 -31.35 6.62 -12.54
N ASP A 722 -31.83 5.72 -11.71
CA ASP A 722 -32.80 5.98 -10.64
C ASP A 722 -32.29 7.07 -9.70
N THR A 723 -33.08 8.11 -9.53
CA THR A 723 -32.73 9.34 -8.82
C THR A 723 -32.98 9.27 -7.31
N THR A 724 -32.31 8.40 -6.58
CA THR A 724 -32.28 8.51 -5.11
C THR A 724 -31.04 9.31 -4.71
N SER A 725 -31.23 10.58 -4.36
CA SER A 725 -30.15 11.42 -3.83
C SER A 725 -29.63 10.88 -2.49
N GLN A 726 -28.33 10.72 -2.34
CA GLN A 726 -27.69 10.33 -1.07
C GLN A 726 -26.99 11.52 -0.42
N LEU A 727 -26.92 11.54 0.92
CA LEU A 727 -26.23 12.58 1.68
C LEU A 727 -24.74 12.67 1.31
N PHE A 728 -24.27 13.86 1.04
CA PHE A 728 -22.87 14.16 0.75
C PHE A 728 -22.04 14.24 2.04
N VAL A 729 -21.16 13.27 2.28
CA VAL A 729 -20.28 13.23 3.46
C VAL A 729 -18.86 13.64 3.09
N LEU A 730 -18.42 14.77 3.63
CA LEU A 730 -17.04 15.24 3.45
C LEU A 730 -16.03 14.42 4.26
N PRO A 731 -14.83 14.14 3.72
CA PRO A 731 -13.76 13.51 4.48
C PRO A 731 -13.32 14.36 5.69
N ALA A 732 -13.21 13.71 6.85
CA ALA A 732 -12.88 14.39 8.12
C ALA A 732 -11.47 15.02 8.16
N PHE A 733 -10.56 14.60 7.27
CA PHE A 733 -9.19 15.11 7.19
C PHE A 733 -9.05 16.41 6.39
N LEU A 734 -10.12 16.91 5.76
CA LEU A 734 -10.10 18.14 4.98
C LEU A 734 -10.33 19.37 5.86
N ASP A 735 -9.55 20.43 5.60
CA ASP A 735 -9.66 21.77 6.17
C ASP A 735 -9.30 22.77 5.07
N VAL A 736 -10.29 23.13 4.22
CA VAL A 736 -10.06 23.93 3.01
C VAL A 736 -10.95 25.18 3.02
N ALA A 737 -10.32 26.31 2.82
CA ALA A 737 -11.00 27.60 2.60
C ALA A 737 -10.85 28.01 1.14
N LEU A 738 -11.95 28.39 0.51
CA LEU A 738 -12.04 28.91 -0.86
C LEU A 738 -12.61 30.34 -0.82
N HIS A 739 -11.80 31.31 -1.16
CA HIS A 739 -12.27 32.68 -1.40
C HIS A 739 -12.76 32.76 -2.83
N THR A 740 -14.06 32.84 -3.01
CA THR A 740 -14.74 32.68 -4.30
C THR A 740 -15.13 34.04 -4.86
N ASN A 741 -14.86 34.22 -6.16
CA ASN A 741 -15.30 35.33 -6.97
C ASN A 741 -15.75 34.77 -8.32
N ALA A 742 -17.07 34.67 -8.53
CA ALA A 742 -17.66 34.14 -9.75
C ALA A 742 -18.51 35.22 -10.44
N LYS A 743 -18.25 35.46 -11.72
CA LYS A 743 -19.00 36.48 -12.48
C LYS A 743 -20.44 36.03 -12.74
N ARG A 744 -20.62 34.74 -13.09
CA ARG A 744 -21.94 34.17 -13.33
C ARG A 744 -22.04 32.73 -12.82
N ILE A 745 -23.10 32.42 -12.12
CA ILE A 745 -23.44 31.08 -11.64
C ILE A 745 -24.90 30.79 -12.05
N ASP A 746 -25.13 29.71 -12.77
CA ASP A 746 -26.47 29.21 -13.07
C ASP A 746 -26.82 28.11 -12.05
N PHE A 747 -27.91 28.33 -11.29
CA PHE A 747 -28.39 27.38 -10.28
C PHE A 747 -29.92 27.24 -10.39
N LYS A 748 -30.38 26.08 -10.83
CA LYS A 748 -31.77 25.86 -11.28
C LYS A 748 -32.16 26.92 -12.35
N ASP A 749 -33.19 27.68 -12.13
CA ASP A 749 -33.68 28.78 -13.00
C ASP A 749 -33.11 30.15 -12.61
N LEU A 750 -32.15 30.17 -11.65
CA LEU A 750 -31.50 31.40 -11.21
C LEU A 750 -30.21 31.64 -11.97
N GLU A 751 -30.08 32.88 -12.42
CA GLU A 751 -28.80 33.43 -12.87
C GLU A 751 -28.24 34.34 -11.76
N LEU A 752 -27.13 33.91 -11.13
CA LEU A 752 -26.47 34.66 -10.09
C LEU A 752 -25.25 35.36 -10.70
N GLU A 753 -25.12 36.64 -10.48
CA GLU A 753 -24.06 37.47 -11.02
C GLU A 753 -23.20 38.04 -9.89
N ASN A 754 -21.90 38.22 -10.16
CA ASN A 754 -20.95 38.86 -9.25
C ASN A 754 -20.94 38.23 -7.85
N VAL A 755 -20.97 36.91 -7.77
CA VAL A 755 -21.00 36.15 -6.51
C VAL A 755 -19.63 36.18 -5.86
N VAL A 756 -19.54 36.85 -4.71
CA VAL A 756 -18.30 36.96 -3.92
C VAL A 756 -18.58 36.44 -2.52
N GLY A 757 -17.70 35.59 -2.01
CA GLY A 757 -17.83 35.04 -0.65
C GLY A 757 -16.77 34.00 -0.32
N GLU A 758 -16.96 33.32 0.80
CA GLU A 758 -16.05 32.30 1.29
C GLU A 758 -16.77 30.94 1.44
N ILE A 759 -16.15 29.88 0.95
CA ILE A 759 -16.56 28.50 1.12
C ILE A 759 -15.53 27.77 1.99
N VAL A 760 -15.94 27.29 3.15
CA VAL A 760 -15.06 26.55 4.06
C VAL A 760 -15.54 25.12 4.19
N LEU A 761 -14.65 24.17 3.86
CA LEU A 761 -14.81 22.73 4.02
C LEU A 761 -14.02 22.27 5.24
N ARG A 762 -14.69 22.01 6.35
CA ARG A 762 -14.03 21.66 7.62
C ARG A 762 -14.93 20.79 8.48
N ASP A 763 -14.36 19.82 9.18
CA ASP A 763 -15.07 18.97 10.14
C ASP A 763 -16.34 18.33 9.60
N GLN A 764 -16.25 17.83 8.36
CA GLN A 764 -17.37 17.22 7.63
C GLN A 764 -18.53 18.20 7.40
N SER A 765 -18.25 19.51 7.33
CA SER A 765 -19.22 20.55 7.01
C SER A 765 -18.79 21.40 5.81
N ILE A 766 -19.79 21.90 5.10
CA ILE A 766 -19.66 22.93 4.07
C ILE A 766 -20.26 24.20 4.65
N ASN A 767 -19.46 25.24 4.72
CA ASN A 767 -19.91 26.55 5.20
C ASN A 767 -19.75 27.54 4.05
N LEU A 768 -20.86 28.16 3.66
CA LEU A 768 -20.90 29.29 2.74
C LEU A 768 -21.09 30.53 3.59
N SER A 769 -20.17 31.44 3.59
CA SER A 769 -20.28 32.65 4.39
C SER A 769 -20.23 33.92 3.55
N LYS A 770 -21.14 34.83 3.84
CA LYS A 770 -21.23 36.16 3.25
C LYS A 770 -21.18 36.13 1.70
N LEU A 771 -21.87 35.19 1.09
CA LEU A 771 -22.06 35.18 -0.35
C LEU A 771 -22.93 36.38 -0.74
N ASN A 772 -22.28 37.37 -1.30
CA ASN A 772 -23.01 38.47 -1.94
C ASN A 772 -23.49 38.00 -3.32
N ILE A 773 -24.78 38.17 -3.58
CA ILE A 773 -25.43 37.60 -4.75
C ILE A 773 -26.22 38.71 -5.44
N GLN A 774 -26.00 38.89 -6.72
CA GLN A 774 -26.87 39.63 -7.61
C GLN A 774 -27.59 38.62 -8.53
N SER A 775 -28.89 38.66 -8.65
CA SER A 775 -29.59 37.62 -9.44
C SER A 775 -30.76 38.21 -10.21
N ASN A 776 -31.24 37.45 -11.17
CA ASN A 776 -32.47 37.74 -11.88
C ASN A 776 -33.72 37.66 -10.99
N MET A 777 -33.59 37.17 -9.76
CA MET A 777 -34.63 37.14 -8.75
C MET A 777 -34.63 38.39 -7.87
N GLY A 778 -33.45 38.90 -7.50
CA GLY A 778 -33.20 39.98 -6.55
C GLY A 778 -31.73 39.97 -6.12
N ASN A 779 -31.35 40.88 -5.23
CA ASN A 779 -30.02 40.99 -4.71
C ASN A 779 -29.96 40.64 -3.23
N GLY A 780 -28.82 40.15 -2.72
CA GLY A 780 -28.77 39.86 -1.31
C GLY A 780 -27.53 39.12 -0.84
N ASN A 781 -27.59 38.64 0.37
CA ASN A 781 -26.50 37.90 1.04
C ASN A 781 -27.01 36.53 1.53
N LEU A 782 -26.18 35.53 1.33
CA LEU A 782 -26.42 34.17 1.78
C LEU A 782 -25.31 33.69 2.71
N THR A 783 -25.70 33.13 3.85
CA THR A 783 -24.84 32.31 4.71
C THR A 783 -25.52 30.97 4.90
N MET A 784 -24.79 29.87 4.67
CA MET A 784 -25.31 28.51 4.78
C MET A 784 -24.31 27.59 5.42
N VAL A 785 -24.77 26.67 6.24
CA VAL A 785 -23.98 25.57 6.76
C VAL A 785 -24.68 24.25 6.46
N TYR A 786 -23.92 23.27 5.96
CA TYR A 786 -24.34 21.90 5.78
C TYR A 786 -23.35 20.98 6.48
N ARG A 787 -23.83 20.00 7.27
CA ARG A 787 -22.99 19.07 8.00
C ARG A 787 -23.59 17.68 8.00
N ALA A 788 -22.83 16.71 7.44
CA ALA A 788 -23.16 15.29 7.50
C ALA A 788 -21.97 14.52 8.07
N LYS A 789 -22.14 13.85 9.21
CA LYS A 789 -21.09 13.02 9.83
C LYS A 789 -21.14 11.57 9.34
N ASN A 790 -22.29 11.14 8.91
CA ASN A 790 -22.57 9.82 8.37
C ASN A 790 -23.57 9.94 7.21
N GLY A 791 -23.77 8.89 6.46
CA GLY A 791 -24.74 8.86 5.36
C GLY A 791 -26.21 8.75 5.79
N GLN A 792 -26.54 8.92 7.05
CA GLN A 792 -27.90 8.70 7.57
C GLN A 792 -28.68 10.00 7.84
N GLU A 793 -28.01 11.00 8.41
CA GLU A 793 -28.64 12.27 8.79
C GLU A 793 -27.65 13.42 8.55
N ALA A 794 -28.15 14.52 8.01
CA ALA A 794 -27.44 15.79 7.90
C ALA A 794 -28.19 16.91 8.62
N THR A 795 -27.45 17.95 9.02
CA THR A 795 -28.00 19.20 9.53
C THR A 795 -27.68 20.33 8.57
N ALA A 796 -28.62 21.20 8.36
CA ALA A 796 -28.46 22.43 7.55
C ALA A 796 -28.91 23.65 8.32
N GLY A 797 -28.22 24.78 8.11
CA GLY A 797 -28.60 26.09 8.60
C GLY A 797 -28.46 27.10 7.46
N LEU A 798 -29.38 28.05 7.39
CA LEU A 798 -29.50 29.06 6.35
C LEU A 798 -29.79 30.43 7.00
N ASP A 799 -29.10 31.48 6.54
CA ASP A 799 -29.40 32.88 6.79
C ASP A 799 -29.33 33.62 5.45
N LEU A 800 -30.49 34.01 4.94
CA LEU A 800 -30.69 34.66 3.64
C LEU A 800 -31.31 36.01 3.84
N ASP A 801 -30.72 37.05 3.27
CA ASP A 801 -31.20 38.41 3.25
C ASP A 801 -31.21 38.89 1.81
N MET A 802 -32.41 39.10 1.24
CA MET A 802 -32.59 39.44 -0.16
C MET A 802 -33.46 40.67 -0.30
N GLU A 803 -33.12 41.54 -1.23
CA GLU A 803 -33.84 42.74 -1.62
C GLU A 803 -34.35 42.59 -3.06
N ASP A 804 -35.45 43.25 -3.36
CA ASP A 804 -36.07 43.31 -4.70
C ASP A 804 -36.44 41.94 -5.30
N VAL A 805 -36.89 41.00 -4.46
CA VAL A 805 -37.17 39.60 -4.85
C VAL A 805 -38.53 39.51 -5.58
N LYS A 806 -38.49 38.94 -6.77
CA LYS A 806 -39.75 38.65 -7.52
C LYS A 806 -40.45 37.42 -6.90
N VAL A 807 -41.70 37.59 -6.48
CA VAL A 807 -42.49 36.53 -5.78
C VAL A 807 -42.51 35.22 -6.56
N GLU A 808 -42.78 35.26 -7.86
CA GLU A 808 -42.84 34.08 -8.72
C GLU A 808 -41.51 33.31 -8.78
N LYS A 809 -40.36 34.01 -8.72
CA LYS A 809 -39.04 33.40 -8.72
C LYS A 809 -38.69 32.78 -7.38
N LEU A 810 -39.14 33.38 -6.28
CA LEU A 810 -38.96 32.83 -4.93
C LEU A 810 -39.67 31.49 -4.77
N ILE A 811 -40.90 31.38 -5.27
CA ILE A 811 -41.67 30.13 -5.26
C ILE A 811 -41.02 29.05 -6.13
N ALA A 812 -40.56 29.41 -7.30
CA ALA A 812 -39.89 28.46 -8.21
C ALA A 812 -38.58 27.92 -7.61
N LEU A 813 -37.84 28.75 -6.88
CA LEU A 813 -36.57 28.34 -6.24
C LEU A 813 -36.76 27.36 -5.08
N PHE A 814 -37.79 27.63 -4.26
CA PHE A 814 -38.10 26.83 -3.07
C PHE A 814 -39.52 26.27 -3.16
N PRO A 815 -39.76 25.17 -3.89
CA PRO A 815 -41.06 24.57 -4.00
C PRO A 815 -41.74 24.25 -2.65
N SER A 816 -40.94 24.01 -1.62
CA SER A 816 -41.41 23.81 -0.25
C SER A 816 -42.07 25.06 0.35
N ILE A 817 -41.80 26.26 -0.15
CA ILE A 817 -42.45 27.49 0.29
C ILE A 817 -43.94 27.44 -0.05
N ASP A 818 -44.29 26.80 -1.13
CA ASP A 818 -45.64 26.60 -1.56
C ASP A 818 -46.45 25.78 -0.55
N THR A 819 -45.84 24.79 0.07
CA THR A 819 -46.42 24.02 1.17
C THR A 819 -46.40 24.80 2.50
N LEU A 820 -45.36 25.57 2.75
CA LEU A 820 -45.18 26.30 4.02
C LEU A 820 -45.99 27.62 4.05
N VAL A 821 -46.11 28.33 2.91
CA VAL A 821 -46.79 29.61 2.79
C VAL A 821 -47.63 29.65 1.51
N PRO A 822 -48.68 28.84 1.40
CA PRO A 822 -49.50 28.71 0.15
C PRO A 822 -50.07 30.03 -0.33
N MET A 823 -50.34 30.95 0.58
CA MET A 823 -50.89 32.25 0.27
C MET A 823 -49.98 33.14 -0.60
N LEU A 824 -48.68 32.85 -0.62
CA LEU A 824 -47.69 33.62 -1.38
C LEU A 824 -47.96 33.57 -2.89
N ARG A 825 -48.56 32.50 -3.40
CA ARG A 825 -49.03 32.39 -4.80
C ARG A 825 -50.07 33.43 -5.22
N SER A 826 -50.76 33.98 -4.23
CA SER A 826 -51.82 34.98 -4.50
C SER A 826 -51.22 36.39 -4.68
N PHE A 827 -49.92 36.55 -4.53
CA PHE A 827 -49.25 37.84 -4.65
C PHE A 827 -48.39 37.91 -5.90
N GLU A 828 -48.40 39.04 -6.58
CA GLU A 828 -47.49 39.40 -7.66
C GLU A 828 -46.78 40.70 -7.28
N GLY A 829 -45.47 40.76 -7.48
CA GLY A 829 -44.68 41.96 -7.16
C GLY A 829 -43.27 41.65 -6.72
N VAL A 830 -42.66 42.64 -6.11
CA VAL A 830 -41.31 42.59 -5.60
C VAL A 830 -41.35 42.75 -4.08
N LEU A 831 -40.56 41.92 -3.38
CA LEU A 831 -40.48 41.95 -1.92
C LEU A 831 -39.05 41.79 -1.42
N ASP A 832 -38.81 42.36 -0.26
CA ASP A 832 -37.63 42.04 0.54
C ASP A 832 -37.92 40.82 1.39
N CYS A 833 -36.93 39.91 1.47
CA CYS A 833 -37.09 38.64 2.10
C CYS A 833 -35.88 38.34 3.04
N GLN A 834 -36.16 38.18 4.32
CA GLN A 834 -35.18 37.73 5.29
C GLN A 834 -35.60 36.38 5.84
N VAL A 835 -34.79 35.33 5.58
CA VAL A 835 -35.09 33.97 6.03
C VAL A 835 -33.90 33.42 6.81
N THR A 836 -34.14 33.01 8.06
CA THR A 836 -33.20 32.29 8.86
C THR A 836 -33.82 30.94 9.23
N ALA A 837 -33.15 29.84 8.91
CA ALA A 837 -33.70 28.51 9.12
C ALA A 837 -32.63 27.51 9.55
N THR A 838 -33.06 26.52 10.35
CA THR A 838 -32.30 25.30 10.64
C THR A 838 -33.18 24.08 10.39
N CYS A 839 -32.61 23.00 9.88
CA CYS A 839 -33.33 21.78 9.60
C CYS A 839 -32.41 20.56 9.67
N LYS A 840 -33.02 19.40 9.72
CA LYS A 840 -32.34 18.10 9.48
C LYS A 840 -32.82 17.53 8.15
N MET A 841 -31.93 16.72 7.55
CA MET A 841 -32.20 15.98 6.32
C MET A 841 -31.97 14.50 6.58
N ASP A 842 -32.78 13.65 5.96
CA ASP A 842 -32.62 12.21 5.98
C ASP A 842 -31.55 11.73 4.97
N SER A 843 -31.34 10.42 4.88
CA SER A 843 -30.37 9.80 3.97
C SER A 843 -30.61 10.12 2.49
N THR A 844 -31.81 10.53 2.10
CA THR A 844 -32.20 10.89 0.73
C THR A 844 -32.11 12.40 0.46
N MET A 845 -31.51 13.18 1.36
CA MET A 845 -31.49 14.66 1.35
C MET A 845 -32.89 15.30 1.45
N SER A 846 -33.90 14.55 1.88
CA SER A 846 -35.25 15.09 2.12
C SER A 846 -35.31 15.78 3.48
N LEU A 847 -36.04 16.93 3.56
CA LEU A 847 -36.20 17.67 4.79
C LEU A 847 -37.04 16.88 5.81
N ILE A 848 -36.54 16.70 7.00
CA ILE A 848 -37.31 16.16 8.12
C ILE A 848 -38.17 17.27 8.69
N MET A 849 -39.41 17.38 8.22
CA MET A 849 -40.33 18.49 8.47
C MET A 849 -40.45 18.90 9.95
N PRO A 850 -40.56 17.97 10.92
CA PRO A 850 -40.63 18.34 12.33
C PRO A 850 -39.35 19.00 12.90
N SER A 851 -38.25 18.92 12.19
CA SER A 851 -36.95 19.49 12.60
C SER A 851 -36.76 20.94 12.16
N ILE A 852 -37.66 21.45 11.35
CA ILE A 852 -37.57 22.81 10.78
C ILE A 852 -37.85 23.84 11.85
N ASN A 853 -36.87 24.73 12.09
CA ASN A 853 -37.02 25.95 12.84
C ASN A 853 -36.65 27.10 11.91
N SER A 854 -37.58 28.02 11.67
CA SER A 854 -37.36 29.12 10.74
C SER A 854 -38.06 30.40 11.20
N SER A 855 -37.43 31.53 10.90
CA SER A 855 -38.05 32.84 10.96
C SER A 855 -37.97 33.48 9.60
N CYS A 856 -39.08 33.94 9.10
CA CYS A 856 -39.15 34.59 7.81
C CYS A 856 -39.80 35.95 7.98
N TYR A 857 -39.18 36.97 7.38
CA TYR A 857 -39.77 38.32 7.24
C TYR A 857 -39.84 38.65 5.77
N LEU A 858 -41.05 39.05 5.35
CA LEU A 858 -41.34 39.48 3.98
C LEU A 858 -41.91 40.92 4.04
N HIS A 859 -41.37 41.81 3.23
CA HIS A 859 -41.79 43.17 3.10
C HIS A 859 -41.95 43.50 1.62
N GLY A 860 -43.08 44.07 1.23
CA GLY A 860 -43.29 44.44 -0.15
C GLY A 860 -44.21 45.65 -0.24
N ASP A 861 -43.81 46.57 -1.13
CA ASP A 861 -44.59 47.77 -1.47
C ASP A 861 -45.24 47.59 -2.84
N ASN A 862 -46.42 48.19 -3.01
CA ASN A 862 -47.21 48.19 -4.27
C ASN A 862 -47.43 46.77 -4.82
N MET A 863 -47.70 45.81 -3.93
CA MET A 863 -47.99 44.43 -4.29
C MET A 863 -49.38 44.30 -4.95
N VAL A 864 -49.46 43.28 -5.82
CA VAL A 864 -50.74 42.95 -6.45
C VAL A 864 -51.27 41.66 -5.83
N LEU A 865 -52.45 41.70 -5.27
CA LEU A 865 -53.18 40.51 -4.85
C LEU A 865 -53.98 39.96 -6.04
N LEU A 866 -53.68 38.78 -6.49
CA LEU A 866 -54.33 38.05 -7.56
C LEU A 866 -55.67 37.47 -7.07
N ASP A 867 -56.64 37.33 -7.98
CA ASP A 867 -57.94 36.77 -7.68
C ASP A 867 -57.85 35.26 -7.46
N GLY A 868 -57.87 34.84 -6.19
CA GLY A 868 -57.91 33.44 -5.80
C GLY A 868 -59.30 33.02 -5.30
N GLU A 869 -59.63 31.72 -5.35
CA GLU A 869 -60.92 31.20 -4.91
C GLU A 869 -61.22 31.56 -3.46
N THR A 870 -60.29 31.42 -2.57
CA THR A 870 -60.44 31.78 -1.15
C THR A 870 -60.64 33.25 -0.95
N PHE A 871 -59.97 34.11 -1.69
CA PHE A 871 -60.17 35.55 -1.62
C PHE A 871 -61.52 35.96 -2.21
N THR A 872 -61.97 35.29 -3.25
CA THR A 872 -63.30 35.52 -3.87
C THR A 872 -64.44 35.27 -2.88
N GLU A 873 -64.37 34.17 -2.10
CA GLU A 873 -65.40 33.88 -1.08
C GLU A 873 -65.35 34.89 0.08
N ILE A 874 -64.21 35.27 0.56
CA ILE A 874 -64.05 36.30 1.61
C ILE A 874 -64.55 37.67 1.09
N SER A 875 -64.27 38.01 -0.17
CA SER A 875 -64.65 39.28 -0.79
C SER A 875 -66.13 39.42 -0.91
N LYS A 876 -66.86 38.37 -1.21
CA LYS A 876 -68.29 38.29 -1.22
C LYS A 876 -68.90 38.63 0.15
N THR A 877 -68.31 38.03 1.21
CA THR A 877 -68.78 38.24 2.59
C THR A 877 -68.55 39.66 3.09
N LEU A 878 -67.44 40.25 2.67
CA LEU A 878 -67.10 41.66 3.05
C LEU A 878 -67.66 42.71 2.15
N MET A 879 -68.51 42.36 1.14
CA MET A 879 -69.04 43.28 0.11
C MET A 879 -67.91 44.04 -0.62
N PHE A 880 -66.76 43.42 -0.78
CA PHE A 880 -65.55 43.98 -1.42
C PHE A 880 -65.76 43.85 -2.95
N LYS A 881 -65.56 44.94 -3.70
CA LYS A 881 -65.53 44.83 -5.17
C LYS A 881 -64.25 44.21 -5.62
N ASN A 882 -64.27 42.86 -5.79
CA ASN A 882 -63.18 42.16 -6.33
C ASN A 882 -62.77 42.63 -7.72
N LYS A 883 -61.58 43.11 -7.90
CA LYS A 883 -60.94 43.40 -9.18
C LYS A 883 -60.01 42.28 -9.53
N LYS A 884 -59.77 41.99 -10.80
CA LYS A 884 -58.79 40.93 -11.21
C LYS A 884 -57.38 41.16 -10.64
N ARG A 885 -57.05 42.43 -10.33
CA ARG A 885 -55.77 42.83 -9.67
C ARG A 885 -56.14 43.89 -8.62
N ASN A 886 -55.88 43.54 -7.36
CA ASN A 886 -56.06 44.43 -6.22
C ASN A 886 -54.70 44.92 -5.73
N MET A 887 -54.45 46.21 -5.73
CA MET A 887 -53.21 46.81 -5.25
C MET A 887 -53.28 46.87 -3.73
N ILE A 888 -52.10 46.42 -3.12
CA ILE A 888 -51.83 46.60 -1.71
C ILE A 888 -50.67 47.57 -1.58
N ASP A 889 -50.88 48.65 -0.83
CA ASP A 889 -49.92 49.76 -0.74
C ASP A 889 -48.61 49.30 -0.10
N SER A 890 -48.70 48.60 1.02
CA SER A 890 -47.53 47.97 1.69
C SER A 890 -47.98 46.76 2.48
N ILE A 891 -47.16 45.72 2.51
CA ILE A 891 -47.37 44.52 3.33
C ILE A 891 -46.09 44.09 3.99
N SER A 892 -46.16 43.84 5.30
CA SER A 892 -45.03 43.27 6.07
C SER A 892 -45.51 42.08 6.87
N VAL A 893 -44.96 40.92 6.56
CA VAL A 893 -45.35 39.63 7.17
C VAL A 893 -44.19 39.03 7.92
N ASP A 894 -44.38 38.78 9.21
CA ASP A 894 -43.47 37.94 9.98
C ASP A 894 -44.09 36.59 10.21
N LEU A 895 -43.32 35.56 10.02
CA LEU A 895 -43.70 34.20 10.37
C LEU A 895 -42.57 33.44 11.04
N ALA A 896 -42.92 32.52 11.92
CA ALA A 896 -41.98 31.62 12.56
C ALA A 896 -42.46 30.18 12.41
N ILE A 897 -41.55 29.28 12.13
CA ILE A 897 -41.78 27.84 12.08
C ILE A 897 -41.07 27.22 13.24
N LYS A 898 -41.81 26.59 14.14
CA LYS A 898 -41.31 25.91 15.30
C LYS A 898 -42.26 24.81 15.75
N ASP A 899 -41.74 23.69 16.22
CA ASP A 899 -42.53 22.59 16.80
C ASP A 899 -43.68 22.13 15.87
N ASN A 900 -43.38 21.99 14.59
CA ASN A 900 -44.29 21.53 13.54
C ASN A 900 -45.45 22.51 13.27
N LYS A 901 -45.35 23.76 13.72
CA LYS A 901 -46.33 24.81 13.52
C LYS A 901 -45.71 26.02 12.87
N ILE A 902 -46.47 26.66 11.98
CA ILE A 902 -46.16 27.96 11.41
C ILE A 902 -47.03 28.99 12.07
N GLU A 903 -46.43 29.92 12.76
CA GLU A 903 -47.09 31.06 13.37
C GLU A 903 -46.92 32.26 12.45
N VAL A 904 -48.04 32.78 11.95
CA VAL A 904 -48.10 34.02 11.17
C VAL A 904 -48.51 35.14 12.11
N PHE A 905 -47.51 35.98 12.44
CA PHE A 905 -47.79 37.11 13.33
C PHE A 905 -48.80 38.09 12.70
N PRO A 906 -49.67 38.76 13.49
CA PRO A 906 -50.61 39.69 12.98
C PRO A 906 -49.93 40.78 12.15
N PHE A 907 -50.29 40.90 10.88
CA PHE A 907 -49.81 41.94 9.94
C PHE A 907 -51.00 42.70 9.33
N LEU A 908 -50.70 43.87 8.78
CA LEU A 908 -51.71 44.76 8.25
C LEU A 908 -51.75 44.69 6.69
N VAL A 909 -52.94 44.57 6.16
CA VAL A 909 -53.17 44.66 4.71
C VAL A 909 -54.04 45.92 4.49
N GLU A 910 -53.53 46.88 3.73
CA GLU A 910 -54.24 48.08 3.34
C GLU A 910 -54.56 48.03 1.85
N MET A 911 -55.82 48.11 1.53
CA MET A 911 -56.30 48.09 0.14
C MET A 911 -57.42 49.11 -0.01
N ASP A 912 -57.24 50.15 -0.79
CA ASP A 912 -58.26 51.15 -1.10
C ASP A 912 -58.90 51.65 0.23
N ARG A 913 -60.19 51.29 0.47
CA ARG A 913 -60.94 51.71 1.65
C ARG A 913 -60.93 50.72 2.80
N TYR A 914 -60.21 49.58 2.64
CA TYR A 914 -60.15 48.50 3.63
C TYR A 914 -58.80 48.49 4.35
N LYS A 915 -58.86 48.25 5.66
CA LYS A 915 -57.71 47.95 6.48
C LYS A 915 -57.97 46.70 7.31
N VAL A 916 -57.25 45.63 7.02
CA VAL A 916 -57.49 44.33 7.60
C VAL A 916 -56.21 43.84 8.27
N ALA A 917 -56.30 43.42 9.55
CA ALA A 917 -55.23 42.74 10.23
C ALA A 917 -55.40 41.20 10.12
N VAL A 918 -54.43 40.50 9.63
CA VAL A 918 -54.44 39.05 9.39
C VAL A 918 -53.36 38.42 10.26
N GLY A 919 -53.69 37.33 10.97
CA GLY A 919 -52.73 36.53 11.70
C GLY A 919 -53.31 35.17 12.06
N GLY A 920 -52.46 34.23 12.45
CA GLY A 920 -52.94 32.88 12.77
C GLY A 920 -51.85 31.86 12.83
N THR A 921 -52.25 30.64 12.83
CA THR A 921 -51.35 29.47 12.83
C THR A 921 -51.69 28.50 11.73
N HIS A 922 -50.67 27.86 11.21
CA HIS A 922 -50.74 26.84 10.19
C HIS A 922 -49.87 25.66 10.61
N ASN A 923 -50.44 24.47 10.58
CA ASN A 923 -49.67 23.26 10.84
C ASN A 923 -49.01 22.72 9.55
N LEU A 924 -47.94 21.96 9.65
CA LEU A 924 -47.26 21.35 8.50
C LEU A 924 -48.14 20.27 7.80
N ASP A 925 -49.24 19.81 8.43
CA ASP A 925 -50.26 18.95 7.82
C ASP A 925 -51.29 19.72 6.98
N MET A 926 -51.05 20.99 6.67
CA MET A 926 -51.87 21.90 5.90
C MET A 926 -53.16 22.33 6.60
N THR A 927 -53.36 21.99 7.89
CA THR A 927 -54.48 22.51 8.67
C THR A 927 -54.16 23.90 9.21
N PHE A 928 -55.09 24.83 9.14
CA PHE A 928 -54.85 26.22 9.53
C PHE A 928 -55.96 26.79 10.39
N ASN A 929 -55.64 27.85 11.14
CA ASN A 929 -56.52 28.67 11.93
C ASN A 929 -56.09 30.13 11.82
N TYR A 930 -56.73 30.87 10.93
CA TYR A 930 -56.46 32.29 10.73
C TYR A 930 -57.56 33.17 11.27
N HIS A 931 -57.20 34.35 11.71
CA HIS A 931 -58.12 35.39 12.11
C HIS A 931 -57.89 36.67 11.30
N LEU A 932 -58.91 37.09 10.64
CA LEU A 932 -58.95 38.41 9.96
C LEU A 932 -59.70 39.38 10.82
N SER A 933 -59.16 40.51 11.13
CA SER A 933 -59.78 41.62 11.80
C SER A 933 -59.94 42.79 10.85
N VAL A 934 -61.17 43.09 10.44
CA VAL A 934 -61.51 44.25 9.61
C VAL A 934 -61.49 45.48 10.50
N LEU A 935 -60.44 46.32 10.38
CA LEU A 935 -60.20 47.50 11.19
C LEU A 935 -60.85 48.72 10.58
N LYS A 936 -60.88 48.82 9.25
CA LYS A 936 -61.50 49.90 8.48
C LYS A 936 -62.18 49.30 7.26
N SER A 937 -63.46 49.71 6.97
CA SER A 937 -64.20 49.34 5.77
C SER A 937 -65.27 50.41 5.52
N PRO A 938 -65.93 50.42 4.37
CA PRO A 938 -67.05 51.29 4.10
C PRO A 938 -68.25 51.07 5.05
N VAL A 939 -68.32 49.95 5.76
CA VAL A 939 -69.30 49.59 6.75
C VAL A 939 -68.93 50.15 8.11
N PRO A 940 -69.78 50.75 8.93
CA PRO A 940 -69.38 51.48 10.13
C PRO A 940 -69.03 50.60 11.37
N PHE A 941 -68.89 49.29 11.25
CA PHE A 941 -68.52 48.38 12.34
C PHE A 941 -67.26 47.55 12.04
N LYS A 942 -66.54 47.25 13.07
CA LYS A 942 -65.36 46.36 13.03
C LYS A 942 -65.83 44.94 13.25
N LEU A 943 -65.36 44.00 12.40
CA LEU A 943 -65.72 42.59 12.52
C LEU A 943 -64.52 41.74 12.41
N GLY A 944 -64.55 40.51 13.02
CA GLY A 944 -63.53 39.49 12.88
C GLY A 944 -64.07 38.31 12.05
N ILE A 945 -63.22 37.64 11.38
CA ILE A 945 -63.51 36.41 10.64
C ILE A 945 -62.47 35.38 11.08
N ASP A 946 -62.89 34.25 11.68
CA ASP A 946 -62.05 33.09 11.92
C ASP A 946 -62.20 32.14 10.74
N ILE A 947 -61.06 31.71 10.18
CA ILE A 947 -60.99 30.76 9.06
C ILE A 947 -60.23 29.56 9.56
N THR A 948 -60.86 28.37 9.48
CA THR A 948 -60.32 27.12 10.00
C THR A 948 -60.53 25.98 9.00
N GLY A 949 -59.60 25.01 8.94
CA GLY A 949 -59.70 23.88 8.03
C GLY A 949 -58.37 23.62 7.30
N ASN A 950 -58.48 23.18 6.04
CA ASN A 950 -57.36 23.04 5.09
C ASN A 950 -57.71 23.75 3.77
N LEU A 951 -56.85 23.74 2.78
CA LEU A 951 -57.02 24.43 1.52
C LEU A 951 -58.24 23.88 0.69
N ASP A 952 -58.55 22.62 0.85
CA ASP A 952 -59.62 21.93 0.09
C ASP A 952 -60.98 22.02 0.79
N ASP A 953 -60.98 22.11 2.15
CA ASP A 953 -62.21 22.21 2.97
C ASP A 953 -61.96 23.19 4.14
N PHE A 954 -62.32 24.42 3.98
CA PHE A 954 -62.25 25.44 5.03
C PHE A 954 -63.61 25.99 5.42
N LYS A 955 -63.66 26.39 6.71
CA LYS A 955 -64.85 26.98 7.31
C LYS A 955 -64.54 28.40 7.80
N TYR A 956 -65.40 29.31 7.57
CA TYR A 956 -65.30 30.66 8.11
C TYR A 956 -66.43 30.99 9.05
N LYS A 957 -66.13 31.78 10.09
CA LYS A 957 -67.08 32.19 11.09
C LYS A 957 -66.88 33.69 11.39
N ILE A 958 -67.96 34.49 11.36
CA ILE A 958 -67.89 35.87 11.81
C ILE A 958 -67.79 35.94 13.32
N THR A 959 -66.79 36.67 13.82
CA THR A 959 -66.43 36.76 15.24
C THR A 959 -66.14 38.22 15.63
N LYS A 960 -65.68 38.41 16.88
CA LYS A 960 -65.25 39.75 17.33
C LYS A 960 -63.85 40.04 16.74
N CYS A 961 -63.56 41.28 16.42
CA CYS A 961 -62.25 41.72 15.95
C CYS A 961 -61.16 41.52 17.03
N LYS A 962 -60.27 40.52 16.90
CA LYS A 962 -59.25 40.18 17.86
C LYS A 962 -58.10 41.21 17.84
N TYR A 963 -57.73 41.70 16.66
CA TYR A 963 -56.56 42.57 16.45
C TYR A 963 -56.93 44.08 16.47
N LYS A 964 -58.03 44.45 17.04
CA LYS A 964 -58.54 45.85 17.02
C LYS A 964 -57.54 46.85 17.65
N ASP A 965 -56.74 46.43 18.63
CA ASP A 965 -55.78 47.28 19.37
C ASP A 965 -54.35 46.95 19.13
N ILE A 966 -54.03 45.98 18.24
CA ILE A 966 -52.71 45.41 18.10
C ILE A 966 -51.71 46.40 17.50
N PHE A 967 -52.22 47.40 16.74
CA PHE A 967 -51.38 48.46 16.16
C PHE A 967 -51.31 49.74 17.02
N LYS A 968 -51.77 49.67 18.23
CA LYS A 968 -51.55 50.77 19.19
C LYS A 968 -50.07 50.73 19.64
N PRO A 969 -49.36 51.84 19.87
CA PRO A 969 -47.93 51.89 20.09
C PRO A 969 -47.42 50.95 21.14
N ALA A 970 -48.12 50.79 22.29
CA ALA A 970 -47.69 49.91 23.36
C ALA A 970 -47.75 48.39 22.99
N LYS A 971 -48.81 47.95 22.28
CA LYS A 971 -48.96 46.56 21.84
C LYS A 971 -48.13 46.25 20.60
N GLN A 972 -47.92 47.25 19.75
CA GLN A 972 -47.00 47.12 18.65
C GLN A 972 -45.55 46.92 19.15
N ALA A 973 -45.11 47.68 20.16
CA ALA A 973 -43.80 47.50 20.74
C ALA A 973 -43.61 46.10 21.39
N GLU A 974 -44.63 45.54 22.05
CA GLU A 974 -44.63 44.20 22.58
C GLU A 974 -44.53 43.13 21.51
N LEU A 975 -45.30 43.28 20.41
CA LEU A 975 -45.27 42.39 19.27
C LEU A 975 -43.91 42.40 18.56
N ASP A 976 -43.36 43.60 18.33
CA ASP A 976 -42.07 43.78 17.69
C ASP A 976 -40.96 43.22 18.55
N SER A 977 -41.02 43.37 19.87
CA SER A 977 -40.08 42.74 20.79
C SER A 977 -40.14 41.20 20.72
N THR A 978 -41.36 40.63 20.64
CA THR A 978 -41.55 39.16 20.51
C THR A 978 -40.98 38.67 19.19
N ARG A 979 -41.24 39.34 18.08
CA ARG A 979 -40.73 39.05 16.76
C ARG A 979 -39.20 39.08 16.72
N LYS A 980 -38.59 40.16 17.26
CA LYS A 980 -37.15 40.30 17.37
C LYS A 980 -36.48 39.21 18.20
N ASN A 981 -37.10 38.79 19.31
CA ASN A 981 -36.57 37.74 20.16
C ASN A 981 -36.57 36.38 19.46
N ILE A 982 -37.69 35.98 18.81
CA ILE A 982 -37.77 34.71 18.07
C ILE A 982 -36.76 34.70 16.91
N ARG A 983 -36.67 35.77 16.15
CA ARG A 983 -35.69 35.90 15.05
C ARG A 983 -34.26 35.81 15.57
N LYS A 984 -33.97 36.43 16.71
CA LYS A 984 -32.67 36.35 17.35
C LYS A 984 -32.33 34.91 17.80
N ASP A 985 -33.25 34.21 18.44
CA ASP A 985 -33.04 32.86 18.92
C ASP A 985 -32.72 31.88 17.78
N ILE A 986 -33.45 31.97 16.66
CA ILE A 986 -33.20 31.16 15.48
C ILE A 986 -31.86 31.53 14.84
N ARG A 987 -31.53 32.81 14.69
CA ARG A 987 -30.28 33.29 14.15
C ARG A 987 -29.06 32.87 15.03
N ASP A 988 -29.22 32.91 16.36
CA ASP A 988 -28.21 32.43 17.29
C ASP A 988 -28.03 30.90 17.19
N ALA A 989 -29.10 30.14 16.88
CA ALA A 989 -28.98 28.69 16.61
C ALA A 989 -28.21 28.40 15.31
N VAL A 990 -28.46 29.15 14.24
CA VAL A 990 -27.68 29.04 12.97
C VAL A 990 -26.22 29.42 13.22
N ARG A 991 -25.99 30.53 13.92
CA ARG A 991 -24.62 30.97 14.28
C ARG A 991 -23.89 29.92 15.07
N LYS A 992 -24.53 29.29 16.05
CA LYS A 992 -23.94 28.20 16.84
C LYS A 992 -23.55 27.01 15.96
N GLN A 993 -24.36 26.63 14.99
CA GLN A 993 -24.00 25.59 14.01
C GLN A 993 -22.77 25.97 13.19
N ILE A 994 -22.66 27.22 12.75
CA ILE A 994 -21.50 27.75 12.02
C ILE A 994 -20.26 27.76 12.94
N GLU A 995 -20.37 28.21 14.17
CA GLU A 995 -19.28 28.26 15.15
C GLU A 995 -18.78 26.85 15.52
N GLU A 996 -19.67 25.88 15.66
CA GLU A 996 -19.31 24.47 15.89
C GLU A 996 -18.59 23.84 14.70
N ALA A 997 -18.97 24.23 13.48
CA ALA A 997 -18.36 23.73 12.25
C ALA A 997 -17.07 24.47 11.87
N ALA A 998 -16.94 25.75 12.18
CA ALA A 998 -15.81 26.61 11.85
C ALA A 998 -15.54 27.67 12.93
N PRO A 999 -14.88 27.34 14.03
CA PRO A 999 -14.69 28.25 15.18
C PRO A 999 -13.99 29.58 14.86
N GLU A 1000 -13.18 29.64 13.82
CA GLU A 1000 -12.49 30.88 13.40
C GLU A 1000 -13.40 31.86 12.66
N LEU A 1001 -14.39 31.35 11.92
CA LEU A 1001 -15.41 32.14 11.24
C LEU A 1001 -16.38 32.82 12.24
N GLY A 1002 -16.66 32.17 13.37
CA GLY A 1002 -17.48 32.75 14.43
C GLY A 1002 -16.90 34.02 15.04
N LYS A 1003 -15.58 34.19 15.03
CA LYS A 1003 -14.90 35.42 15.51
C LYS A 1003 -15.06 36.58 14.55
N ASP A 1004 -15.01 36.34 13.26
CA ASP A 1004 -15.20 37.37 12.23
C ASP A 1004 -16.66 37.82 12.14
N LEU A 1005 -17.60 36.91 12.35
CA LEU A 1005 -19.04 37.25 12.51
C LEU A 1005 -19.31 38.11 13.75
N ALA A 1006 -18.48 38.00 14.79
CA ALA A 1006 -18.59 38.83 15.99
C ALA A 1006 -18.08 40.28 15.75
N LEU A 1007 -17.17 40.50 14.82
CA LEU A 1007 -16.67 41.84 14.43
C LEU A 1007 -17.69 42.62 13.61
N VAL A 1008 -18.60 41.95 12.88
CA VAL A 1008 -19.69 42.57 12.14
C VAL A 1008 -20.81 43.10 13.08
N LYS A 1009 -20.87 42.64 14.34
CA LYS A 1009 -21.80 43.17 15.37
C LYS A 1009 -21.63 44.66 15.66
N ALA A 1010 -20.50 45.26 15.33
CA ALA A 1010 -20.25 46.67 15.56
C ALA A 1010 -20.75 47.59 14.41
N ALA A 1011 -21.16 47.01 13.28
CA ALA A 1011 -21.61 47.78 12.10
C ALA A 1011 -23.14 47.76 11.85
N ASP A 1012 -23.86 46.79 12.48
CA ASP A 1012 -25.31 46.62 12.31
C ASP A 1012 -26.14 47.40 13.37
N VAL A 1013 -25.69 48.57 13.74
CA VAL A 1013 -26.61 49.54 14.39
C VAL A 1013 -27.23 50.34 13.26
N TRP A 1014 -28.27 49.79 12.64
CA TRP A 1014 -29.26 50.59 11.97
C TRP A 1014 -30.23 51.10 13.03
N GLU A 1015 -30.08 52.35 13.40
CA GLU A 1015 -31.12 53.11 14.05
C GLU A 1015 -32.22 53.49 12.99
N PRO A 1016 -33.47 53.63 13.39
CA PRO A 1016 -34.69 53.64 12.57
C PRO A 1016 -34.76 54.75 11.53
#